data_86b37113399161231c458807b2974014
#
_entry.id   86b37113399161231c458807b2974014
#
_cell.length_a   1.000
_cell.length_b   1.000
_cell.length_c   1.000
_cell.angle_alpha   90.00
_cell.angle_beta   90.00
_cell.angle_gamma   90.00
#
_symmetry.space_group_name_H-M   'P 1'
#
loop_
_entity.id
_entity.type
_entity.pdbx_description
1 polymer ?
#
loop_
_entity_poly.entity_id
_entity_poly.type
_entity_poly.pdbx_seq_one_letter_code
_entity_poly.pdbx_strand_id
1 'polypeptide(L)'
;MGVALLVQPAQAQPNSPSVATASNASQPSRPAGSADPAPQAQQSPASDAGHQAKNRLKASQLPPLSADKSPLKEAYGEHDAPSKQGAGKKSSAKAAAACDPADFTGRTGSELVRFIKASTTDCVNTLFSLTGNNAQLAFREAQMTSVAYALRDNAANYPGDASTGTPQLVLYLRAGYYVQWYNPDVVGPYGPTLQTAIRSGLDGFFASSRSRDVTDANGETLSEAVILIDSAQENARYISVVKRMLADYNSTWNASSRMLAAVNNVYTVTFRGHQVPEFVSAVESDPSLIDSLHRFAADHLSLLEGDQAYLTSNAGRELGRFLQHTSLQSKVRPLATALLRDTSITGPTAPLWVGIAEMADYYDKANCATYGVCDLQERLKREVLPVRHTCSPSIRILAQQMTSAELSASCTSLIEQDAYFHRIAKDNGPVADDNNTTIEVIAYDSSADYQTYAGAMYGIDTNNGGMYLEGDPSVVGNQPRFIAYEAEWLRPDFHIWNLNHEYTHYLDGRFTMHGDFAANMTTPTIWWVEGFAEYISYHYREEPYTAAMTEAGKGTYALSTLFSTDYSHDTTRVYRWGYLAVRYMLEKHPADMDKVLAHYRAGEWSAARTYLTSTVGTRYDSDWKTWLAACAAGDCGGGGQPGNRAPTAEFTAAVKDLTVTLTDRSTDADGTIASRSWDFGDSTTSTQTSPAKTYSAAGDYTVRLTVTDDKGATATTSRTVTVTGGSTVGECTASDTRVLGKNCRRGNLSATTGNYAYHYLYVPAGTKTLKITVSGGTGDADLYYSNANWATTGAHTNRATGAGNSHTLTISNPPSGANYISLHAAAAFSGATVTTEY
;
A
#
# COMPACT_ATOMS: atom_id res chain seq x y z
N MET A 1 22.19 72.52 -26.62
CA MET A 1 21.68 71.61 -27.66
C MET A 1 21.94 70.23 -27.14
N GLY A 2 21.01 69.66 -26.44
CA GLY A 2 21.06 68.29 -25.92
C GLY A 2 19.98 67.49 -26.57
N VAL A 3 20.40 66.44 -27.25
CA VAL A 3 19.50 65.47 -27.84
C VAL A 3 19.13 64.44 -26.75
N ALA A 4 17.85 64.39 -26.34
CA ALA A 4 17.32 63.37 -25.49
C ALA A 4 17.04 62.12 -26.32
N LEU A 5 17.75 61.02 -26.04
CA LEU A 5 17.41 59.67 -26.52
C LEU A 5 16.28 59.13 -25.67
N LEU A 6 15.12 58.96 -26.27
CA LEU A 6 14.00 58.21 -25.77
C LEU A 6 14.34 56.70 -25.85
N VAL A 7 14.57 56.06 -24.72
CA VAL A 7 14.68 54.61 -24.61
C VAL A 7 13.23 54.10 -24.52
N GLN A 8 12.78 53.42 -25.57
CA GLN A 8 11.53 52.64 -25.53
C GLN A 8 11.74 51.43 -24.62
N PRO A 9 10.77 51.05 -23.76
CA PRO A 9 10.86 49.80 -23.03
C PRO A 9 10.73 48.63 -24.02
N ALA A 10 11.68 47.72 -23.96
CA ALA A 10 11.66 46.47 -24.71
C ALA A 10 10.38 45.68 -24.29
N GLN A 11 9.53 45.42 -25.26
CA GLN A 11 8.46 44.42 -25.12
C GLN A 11 9.16 43.06 -24.88
N ALA A 12 8.94 42.48 -23.72
CA ALA A 12 9.26 41.09 -23.46
C ALA A 12 8.42 40.23 -24.43
N GLN A 13 9.10 39.61 -25.37
CA GLN A 13 8.48 38.49 -26.11
C GLN A 13 8.15 37.39 -25.08
N PRO A 14 6.98 36.77 -25.18
CA PRO A 14 6.71 35.59 -24.40
C PRO A 14 7.69 34.51 -24.85
N ASN A 15 8.59 34.12 -23.95
CA ASN A 15 9.36 32.90 -24.11
C ASN A 15 8.39 31.78 -24.41
N SER A 16 8.51 31.18 -25.57
CA SER A 16 7.96 29.86 -25.84
C SER A 16 8.38 28.98 -24.67
N PRO A 17 7.47 28.27 -24.01
CA PRO A 17 7.87 27.30 -23.03
C PRO A 17 8.73 26.29 -23.78
N SER A 18 10.01 26.22 -23.43
CA SER A 18 10.79 25.04 -23.67
C SER A 18 9.91 23.90 -23.18
N VAL A 19 9.80 22.85 -23.96
CA VAL A 19 9.20 21.59 -23.54
C VAL A 19 9.98 21.13 -22.31
N ALA A 20 9.64 21.70 -21.17
CA ALA A 20 9.89 21.04 -19.91
C ALA A 20 9.06 19.77 -20.02
N THR A 21 9.74 18.67 -20.21
CA THR A 21 9.22 17.33 -19.95
C THR A 21 8.24 17.45 -18.81
N ALA A 22 6.99 17.06 -19.04
CA ALA A 22 5.89 17.19 -18.09
C ALA A 22 6.04 16.15 -16.97
N SER A 23 7.19 16.15 -16.33
CA SER A 23 7.43 15.48 -15.07
C SER A 23 7.02 16.46 -13.98
N ASN A 24 6.07 16.03 -13.15
CA ASN A 24 5.69 16.69 -11.90
C ASN A 24 4.66 17.82 -11.92
N ALA A 25 3.80 17.94 -12.93
CA ALA A 25 2.50 18.49 -12.65
C ALA A 25 1.73 17.43 -11.85
N SER A 26 1.47 17.73 -10.57
CA SER A 26 0.58 16.90 -9.73
C SER A 26 -0.60 16.47 -10.56
N GLN A 27 -0.74 15.17 -10.83
CA GLN A 27 -1.88 14.67 -11.57
C GLN A 27 -3.14 15.06 -10.80
N PRO A 28 -4.22 15.44 -11.48
CA PRO A 28 -5.51 15.47 -10.82
C PRO A 28 -5.72 14.09 -10.18
N SER A 29 -6.02 14.07 -8.90
CA SER A 29 -6.25 12.83 -8.17
C SER A 29 -7.24 11.97 -8.96
N ARG A 30 -6.90 10.70 -9.15
CA ARG A 30 -7.77 9.69 -9.72
C ARG A 30 -9.12 9.76 -8.99
N PRO A 31 -10.26 9.55 -9.67
CA PRO A 31 -11.55 9.52 -9.02
C PRO A 31 -11.49 8.57 -7.82
N ALA A 32 -11.59 9.12 -6.63
CA ALA A 32 -11.73 8.32 -5.43
C ALA A 32 -13.14 7.73 -5.45
N GLY A 33 -13.26 6.46 -5.69
CA GLY A 33 -14.57 5.81 -5.56
C GLY A 33 -14.96 4.78 -6.60
N SER A 34 -14.16 4.48 -7.61
CA SER A 34 -14.42 3.26 -8.40
C SER A 34 -13.92 2.06 -7.60
N ALA A 35 -14.83 1.25 -7.10
CA ALA A 35 -14.52 0.00 -6.40
C ALA A 35 -14.02 -1.13 -7.33
N ASP A 36 -13.94 -0.86 -8.63
CA ASP A 36 -13.27 -1.71 -9.61
C ASP A 36 -12.14 -0.91 -10.26
N PRO A 37 -11.01 -1.54 -10.56
CA PRO A 37 -10.00 -0.87 -11.33
C PRO A 37 -10.65 -0.44 -12.63
N ALA A 38 -10.93 0.85 -12.77
CA ALA A 38 -11.07 1.42 -14.10
C ALA A 38 -9.91 0.90 -14.92
N PRO A 39 -10.09 0.59 -16.22
CA PRO A 39 -8.96 0.25 -17.07
C PRO A 39 -7.93 1.33 -16.78
N GLN A 40 -6.78 0.91 -16.26
CA GLN A 40 -5.78 1.77 -15.68
C GLN A 40 -5.43 2.85 -16.70
N ALA A 41 -6.17 3.94 -16.65
CA ALA A 41 -5.84 5.14 -17.35
C ALA A 41 -4.59 5.63 -16.65
N GLN A 42 -3.47 5.27 -17.23
CA GLN A 42 -2.15 5.79 -16.93
C GLN A 42 -1.86 5.82 -15.42
N GLN A 43 -1.01 4.90 -15.01
CA GLN A 43 -0.31 5.06 -13.75
C GLN A 43 0.11 6.50 -13.60
N SER A 44 -0.04 6.96 -12.39
CA SER A 44 0.57 8.19 -11.94
C SER A 44 2.01 8.23 -12.47
N PRO A 45 2.46 9.33 -13.07
CA PRO A 45 3.88 9.56 -13.29
C PRO A 45 4.72 9.52 -12.02
N ALA A 46 4.13 9.16 -10.89
CA ALA A 46 4.81 8.99 -9.62
C ALA A 46 5.82 7.83 -9.63
N SER A 47 5.55 6.73 -10.34
CA SER A 47 6.54 5.68 -10.56
C SER A 47 7.69 6.18 -11.44
N ASP A 48 7.34 7.01 -12.43
CA ASP A 48 8.29 7.64 -13.33
C ASP A 48 9.13 8.74 -12.62
N ALA A 49 8.51 9.49 -11.70
CA ALA A 49 9.19 10.53 -10.92
C ALA A 49 10.24 9.96 -9.94
N GLY A 50 10.09 8.73 -9.50
CA GLY A 50 11.02 8.08 -8.60
C GLY A 50 12.36 7.77 -9.23
N HIS A 51 12.33 7.28 -10.43
CA HIS A 51 13.54 6.99 -11.19
C HIS A 51 14.21 8.26 -11.74
N GLN A 52 13.48 9.35 -11.93
CA GLN A 52 13.99 10.62 -12.47
C GLN A 52 14.69 11.52 -11.45
N ALA A 53 15.05 11.07 -10.28
CA ALA A 53 15.45 11.94 -9.18
C ALA A 53 16.83 12.56 -9.26
N LYS A 54 17.19 13.14 -10.39
CA LYS A 54 18.07 14.33 -10.39
C LYS A 54 17.42 15.47 -9.61
N ASN A 55 16.11 15.55 -9.56
CA ASN A 55 15.33 16.60 -8.94
C ASN A 55 14.40 16.02 -7.85
N ARG A 56 14.83 16.13 -6.60
CA ARG A 56 13.95 15.98 -5.46
C ARG A 56 12.72 16.89 -5.65
N LEU A 57 11.52 16.37 -5.45
CA LEU A 57 10.32 17.18 -5.41
C LEU A 57 10.46 18.22 -4.28
N LYS A 58 10.14 19.45 -4.60
CA LYS A 58 10.07 20.49 -3.59
C LYS A 58 8.80 20.29 -2.76
N ALA A 59 8.80 20.72 -1.52
CA ALA A 59 7.61 20.68 -0.66
C ALA A 59 6.37 21.33 -1.32
N SER A 60 6.60 22.35 -2.19
CA SER A 60 5.55 22.98 -3.00
C SER A 60 4.90 22.04 -4.03
N GLN A 61 5.57 20.99 -4.42
CA GLN A 61 5.12 20.05 -5.47
C GLN A 61 4.49 18.78 -4.89
N LEU A 62 4.72 18.50 -3.59
CA LEU A 62 4.14 17.34 -2.94
C LEU A 62 2.62 17.53 -2.72
N PRO A 63 1.78 16.69 -3.34
CA PRO A 63 0.33 16.79 -3.21
C PRO A 63 -0.16 16.40 -1.81
N PRO A 64 -1.42 16.69 -1.48
CA PRO A 64 -2.08 16.10 -0.32
C PRO A 64 -2.05 14.56 -0.40
N LEU A 65 -1.94 13.91 0.76
CA LEU A 65 -2.00 12.46 0.84
C LEU A 65 -3.33 11.94 0.31
N SER A 66 -3.28 10.84 -0.44
CA SER A 66 -4.46 10.23 -1.04
C SER A 66 -5.35 9.54 0.00
N ALA A 67 -6.66 9.57 -0.22
CA ALA A 67 -7.61 8.69 0.46
C ALA A 67 -7.49 7.24 -0.03
N ASP A 68 -7.04 7.02 -1.26
CA ASP A 68 -6.81 5.70 -1.84
C ASP A 68 -5.44 5.17 -1.39
N LYS A 69 -5.47 4.07 -0.66
CA LYS A 69 -4.27 3.36 -0.17
C LYS A 69 -3.84 2.21 -1.09
N SER A 70 -4.56 1.99 -2.19
CA SER A 70 -4.25 0.88 -3.12
C SER A 70 -2.84 0.96 -3.68
N PRO A 71 -2.33 2.14 -4.10
CA PRO A 71 -0.98 2.24 -4.65
C PRO A 71 0.14 1.81 -3.70
N LEU A 72 -0.07 1.93 -2.37
CA LEU A 72 0.91 1.49 -1.36
C LEU A 72 1.10 -0.03 -1.33
N LYS A 73 0.12 -0.78 -1.82
CA LYS A 73 0.09 -2.25 -1.88
C LYS A 73 0.17 -2.75 -3.31
N GLU A 74 0.47 -1.89 -4.27
CA GLU A 74 0.75 -2.33 -5.63
C GLU A 74 1.96 -3.25 -5.58
N ALA A 75 1.63 -4.52 -5.71
CA ALA A 75 2.58 -5.57 -5.85
C ALA A 75 3.25 -5.44 -7.22
N TYR A 76 4.43 -4.89 -7.26
CA TYR A 76 5.38 -5.23 -8.29
C TYR A 76 5.82 -6.69 -8.05
N GLY A 77 4.86 -7.58 -7.93
CA GLY A 77 5.06 -9.00 -7.93
C GLY A 77 5.83 -9.67 -6.78
N GLU A 78 6.36 -8.98 -5.80
CA GLU A 78 7.16 -9.67 -4.77
C GLU A 78 6.34 -10.62 -3.89
N HIS A 79 5.11 -10.28 -3.61
CA HIS A 79 4.14 -11.19 -2.98
C HIS A 79 2.75 -10.80 -3.48
N ASP A 80 2.01 -11.72 -4.07
CA ASP A 80 0.57 -11.58 -4.12
C ASP A 80 0.11 -11.34 -2.68
N ALA A 81 -0.27 -10.10 -2.34
CA ALA A 81 -0.83 -9.81 -1.05
C ALA A 81 -1.92 -10.86 -0.82
N PRO A 82 -1.89 -11.64 0.29
CA PRO A 82 -2.89 -12.65 0.51
C PRO A 82 -4.22 -11.94 0.39
N SER A 83 -4.95 -12.23 -0.69
CA SER A 83 -6.29 -11.72 -0.86
C SER A 83 -7.02 -12.22 0.37
N LYS A 84 -7.32 -11.32 1.31
CA LYS A 84 -8.39 -11.60 2.25
C LYS A 84 -9.58 -11.86 1.35
N GLN A 85 -9.83 -13.13 1.07
CA GLN A 85 -11.08 -13.58 0.51
C GLN A 85 -12.17 -13.24 1.54
N GLY A 86 -12.45 -11.96 1.64
CA GLY A 86 -13.75 -11.50 2.04
C GLY A 86 -14.66 -12.01 0.94
N ALA A 87 -15.56 -12.93 1.27
CA ALA A 87 -16.59 -13.40 0.38
C ALA A 87 -17.45 -12.20 -0.08
N GLY A 88 -16.91 -11.43 -1.01
CA GLY A 88 -17.65 -10.46 -1.81
C GLY A 88 -18.58 -11.31 -2.66
N LYS A 89 -19.86 -11.20 -2.41
CA LYS A 89 -20.90 -11.69 -3.31
C LYS A 89 -20.50 -11.26 -4.71
N LYS A 90 -20.16 -12.24 -5.57
CA LYS A 90 -20.14 -12.02 -7.01
C LYS A 90 -21.51 -11.50 -7.39
N SER A 91 -21.66 -10.19 -7.52
CA SER A 91 -22.76 -9.65 -8.30
C SER A 91 -22.53 -10.21 -9.70
N SER A 92 -23.54 -10.91 -10.22
CA SER A 92 -23.56 -11.33 -11.60
C SER A 92 -23.50 -10.05 -12.45
N ALA A 93 -22.32 -9.65 -12.86
CA ALA A 93 -22.14 -8.58 -13.80
C ALA A 93 -22.82 -9.03 -15.09
N LYS A 94 -23.98 -8.44 -15.36
CA LYS A 94 -24.54 -8.41 -16.68
C LYS A 94 -23.45 -7.84 -17.57
N ALA A 95 -22.99 -8.58 -18.58
CA ALA A 95 -21.92 -8.15 -19.48
C ALA A 95 -22.18 -6.68 -19.85
N ALA A 96 -21.32 -5.79 -19.38
CA ALA A 96 -21.39 -4.38 -19.75
C ALA A 96 -21.21 -4.33 -21.26
N ALA A 97 -22.12 -3.65 -21.95
CA ALA A 97 -21.94 -3.35 -23.38
C ALA A 97 -20.55 -2.71 -23.52
N ALA A 98 -19.76 -3.19 -24.49
CA ALA A 98 -18.41 -2.66 -24.73
C ALA A 98 -18.50 -1.14 -24.84
N CYS A 99 -17.73 -0.42 -24.00
CA CYS A 99 -17.67 1.04 -24.04
C CYS A 99 -16.82 1.44 -25.25
N ASP A 100 -17.46 1.98 -26.27
CA ASP A 100 -16.75 2.46 -27.46
C ASP A 100 -16.60 3.99 -27.38
N PRO A 101 -15.38 4.54 -27.32
CA PRO A 101 -15.15 5.98 -27.39
C PRO A 101 -15.81 6.66 -28.59
N ALA A 102 -15.98 5.97 -29.71
CA ALA A 102 -16.68 6.48 -30.87
C ALA A 102 -18.15 6.88 -30.56
N ASP A 103 -18.75 6.23 -29.58
CA ASP A 103 -20.12 6.57 -29.15
C ASP A 103 -20.23 7.97 -28.53
N PHE A 104 -19.16 8.49 -27.93
CA PHE A 104 -19.11 9.85 -27.41
C PHE A 104 -18.71 10.87 -28.47
N THR A 105 -17.85 10.50 -29.42
CA THR A 105 -17.33 11.40 -30.45
C THR A 105 -18.34 11.69 -31.56
N GLY A 106 -19.20 10.73 -31.87
CA GLY A 106 -20.23 10.85 -32.92
C GLY A 106 -21.48 11.62 -32.50
N ARG A 107 -21.68 11.93 -31.21
CA ARG A 107 -22.89 12.60 -30.67
C ARG A 107 -22.63 14.03 -30.29
N THR A 108 -23.66 14.88 -30.32
CA THR A 108 -23.55 16.28 -29.94
C THR A 108 -24.79 16.76 -29.14
N GLY A 109 -24.62 17.84 -28.37
CA GLY A 109 -25.74 18.51 -27.67
C GLY A 109 -26.55 17.55 -26.77
N SER A 110 -27.87 17.60 -26.91
CA SER A 110 -28.77 16.79 -26.07
C SER A 110 -28.66 15.29 -26.30
N GLU A 111 -28.23 14.86 -27.48
CA GLU A 111 -27.97 13.43 -27.76
C GLU A 111 -26.75 12.90 -26.98
N LEU A 112 -25.68 13.68 -26.99
CA LEU A 112 -24.50 13.36 -26.19
C LEU A 112 -24.82 13.31 -24.70
N VAL A 113 -25.52 14.33 -24.19
CA VAL A 113 -25.94 14.40 -22.78
C VAL A 113 -26.78 13.19 -22.37
N ARG A 114 -27.70 12.79 -23.19
CA ARG A 114 -28.54 11.60 -22.93
C ARG A 114 -27.74 10.33 -22.92
N PHE A 115 -26.77 10.20 -23.81
CA PHE A 115 -25.89 9.04 -23.88
C PHE A 115 -24.98 8.97 -22.64
N ILE A 116 -24.34 10.09 -22.25
CA ILE A 116 -23.50 10.16 -21.04
C ILE A 116 -24.31 9.74 -19.80
N LYS A 117 -25.51 10.29 -19.62
CA LYS A 117 -26.37 9.97 -18.46
C LYS A 117 -26.81 8.50 -18.43
N ALA A 118 -26.90 7.84 -19.58
CA ALA A 118 -27.25 6.42 -19.70
C ALA A 118 -26.06 5.48 -19.60
N SER A 119 -24.85 5.99 -19.70
CA SER A 119 -23.59 5.22 -19.57
C SER A 119 -23.29 4.88 -18.10
N THR A 120 -22.45 3.88 -17.88
CA THR A 120 -21.87 3.63 -16.55
C THR A 120 -20.76 4.64 -16.24
N THR A 121 -20.47 4.88 -14.97
CA THR A 121 -19.32 5.70 -14.56
C THR A 121 -18.01 5.09 -15.07
N ASP A 122 -17.88 3.75 -15.09
CA ASP A 122 -16.72 3.05 -15.64
C ASP A 122 -16.52 3.34 -17.12
N CYS A 123 -17.61 3.35 -17.90
CA CYS A 123 -17.54 3.72 -19.31
C CYS A 123 -17.06 5.18 -19.50
N VAL A 124 -17.58 6.12 -18.71
CA VAL A 124 -17.14 7.53 -18.78
C VAL A 124 -15.68 7.68 -18.33
N ASN A 125 -15.22 6.87 -17.37
CA ASN A 125 -13.83 6.85 -16.92
C ASN A 125 -12.84 6.49 -18.04
N THR A 126 -13.22 5.67 -19.02
CA THR A 126 -12.34 5.36 -20.16
C THR A 126 -11.96 6.59 -20.98
N LEU A 127 -12.74 7.67 -20.88
CA LEU A 127 -12.51 8.89 -21.63
C LEU A 127 -11.29 9.70 -21.17
N PHE A 128 -10.77 9.44 -19.96
CA PHE A 128 -9.54 10.06 -19.48
C PHE A 128 -8.31 9.67 -20.30
N SER A 129 -8.35 8.55 -21.01
CA SER A 129 -7.26 8.06 -21.86
C SER A 129 -7.37 8.48 -23.33
N LEU A 130 -8.36 9.31 -23.69
CA LEU A 130 -8.53 9.72 -25.08
C LEU A 130 -7.40 10.61 -25.57
N THR A 131 -6.96 10.33 -26.79
CA THR A 131 -5.92 11.10 -27.49
C THR A 131 -6.33 11.41 -28.92
N GLY A 132 -5.58 12.29 -29.59
CA GLY A 132 -5.75 12.60 -31.01
C GLY A 132 -7.18 13.06 -31.35
N ASN A 133 -7.68 12.65 -32.50
CA ASN A 133 -8.98 13.08 -33.03
C ASN A 133 -10.16 12.72 -32.11
N ASN A 134 -10.08 11.61 -31.40
CA ASN A 134 -11.15 11.22 -30.46
C ASN A 134 -11.22 12.19 -29.27
N ALA A 135 -10.09 12.62 -28.73
CA ALA A 135 -10.03 13.62 -27.68
C ALA A 135 -10.64 14.97 -28.14
N GLN A 136 -10.26 15.41 -29.36
CA GLN A 136 -10.80 16.65 -29.93
C GLN A 136 -12.32 16.59 -30.10
N LEU A 137 -12.84 15.52 -30.68
CA LEU A 137 -14.26 15.39 -30.97
C LEU A 137 -15.11 15.26 -29.68
N ALA A 138 -14.62 14.50 -28.68
CA ALA A 138 -15.33 14.33 -27.42
C ALA A 138 -15.32 15.62 -26.58
N PHE A 139 -14.21 16.34 -26.51
CA PHE A 139 -14.00 17.38 -25.49
C PHE A 139 -13.89 18.82 -26.02
N ARG A 140 -14.20 19.04 -27.29
CA ARG A 140 -14.28 20.45 -27.79
C ARG A 140 -15.24 21.28 -26.94
N GLU A 141 -14.99 22.57 -26.81
CA GLU A 141 -15.70 23.49 -25.92
C GLU A 141 -17.25 23.38 -26.02
N ALA A 142 -17.79 23.21 -27.23
CA ALA A 142 -19.23 23.10 -27.43
C ALA A 142 -19.85 21.87 -26.76
N GLN A 143 -19.13 20.73 -26.75
CA GLN A 143 -19.56 19.51 -26.07
C GLN A 143 -19.50 19.69 -24.55
N MET A 144 -18.38 20.18 -24.06
CA MET A 144 -18.19 20.49 -22.63
C MET A 144 -19.25 21.46 -22.12
N THR A 145 -19.54 22.51 -22.88
CA THR A 145 -20.59 23.51 -22.56
C THR A 145 -21.97 22.87 -22.47
N SER A 146 -22.31 22.00 -23.42
CA SER A 146 -23.60 21.30 -23.43
C SER A 146 -23.76 20.41 -22.19
N VAL A 147 -22.70 19.69 -21.79
CA VAL A 147 -22.71 18.82 -20.62
C VAL A 147 -22.74 19.64 -19.32
N ALA A 148 -22.01 20.76 -19.26
CA ALA A 148 -22.05 21.67 -18.11
C ALA A 148 -23.42 22.27 -17.84
N TYR A 149 -24.15 22.71 -18.89
CA TYR A 149 -25.54 23.14 -18.73
C TYR A 149 -26.45 21.97 -18.35
N ALA A 150 -26.23 20.78 -18.85
CA ALA A 150 -26.99 19.60 -18.43
C ALA A 150 -26.75 19.27 -16.92
N LEU A 151 -25.55 19.49 -16.41
CA LEU A 151 -25.28 19.38 -14.97
C LEU A 151 -26.12 20.40 -14.18
N ARG A 152 -26.19 21.67 -14.62
CA ARG A 152 -27.03 22.71 -14.01
C ARG A 152 -28.48 22.25 -13.95
N ASP A 153 -29.02 21.82 -15.11
CA ASP A 153 -30.43 21.45 -15.23
C ASP A 153 -30.77 20.21 -14.40
N ASN A 154 -29.82 19.29 -14.29
CA ASN A 154 -29.92 18.07 -13.47
C ASN A 154 -29.89 18.37 -11.97
N ALA A 155 -29.10 19.35 -11.56
CA ALA A 155 -28.88 19.72 -10.16
C ALA A 155 -30.14 20.21 -9.45
N ALA A 156 -31.06 20.82 -10.18
CA ALA A 156 -32.34 21.30 -9.65
C ALA A 156 -33.18 20.17 -9.01
N ASN A 157 -33.03 18.94 -9.51
CA ASN A 157 -33.76 17.77 -9.05
C ASN A 157 -32.80 16.64 -8.64
N TYR A 158 -31.58 16.96 -8.21
CA TYR A 158 -30.59 15.99 -7.80
C TYR A 158 -31.10 15.19 -6.60
N PRO A 159 -31.23 13.85 -6.72
CA PRO A 159 -31.82 13.01 -5.66
C PRO A 159 -30.88 12.63 -4.54
N GLY A 160 -29.58 12.89 -4.67
CA GLY A 160 -28.51 12.45 -3.77
C GLY A 160 -27.89 11.10 -4.17
N ASP A 161 -28.11 10.68 -5.42
CA ASP A 161 -27.58 9.42 -5.97
C ASP A 161 -27.34 9.51 -7.49
N ALA A 162 -26.91 8.39 -8.08
CA ALA A 162 -26.60 8.28 -9.51
C ALA A 162 -27.84 8.15 -10.44
N SER A 163 -29.06 8.07 -9.91
CA SER A 163 -30.28 7.74 -10.69
C SER A 163 -30.61 8.73 -11.81
N THR A 164 -30.13 9.96 -11.70
CA THR A 164 -30.33 11.01 -12.72
C THR A 164 -29.13 11.20 -13.65
N GLY A 165 -28.07 10.38 -13.51
CA GLY A 165 -26.85 10.47 -14.32
C GLY A 165 -25.95 11.66 -13.97
N THR A 166 -26.08 12.23 -12.76
CA THR A 166 -25.26 13.37 -12.32
C THR A 166 -23.78 13.02 -12.20
N PRO A 167 -23.36 11.87 -11.58
CA PRO A 167 -21.94 11.51 -11.51
C PRO A 167 -21.32 11.36 -12.89
N GLN A 168 -22.03 10.80 -13.87
CA GLN A 168 -21.55 10.66 -15.25
C GLN A 168 -21.28 12.03 -15.91
N LEU A 169 -22.17 13.02 -15.68
CA LEU A 169 -21.98 14.37 -16.21
C LEU A 169 -20.74 15.05 -15.60
N VAL A 170 -20.59 14.95 -14.28
CA VAL A 170 -19.43 15.51 -13.56
C VAL A 170 -18.14 14.85 -14.04
N LEU A 171 -18.15 13.52 -14.14
CA LEU A 171 -16.98 12.75 -14.56
C LEU A 171 -16.56 13.05 -16.00
N TYR A 172 -17.54 13.21 -16.93
CA TYR A 172 -17.25 13.61 -18.30
C TYR A 172 -16.58 15.00 -18.35
N LEU A 173 -17.05 15.95 -17.57
CA LEU A 173 -16.45 17.29 -17.50
C LEU A 173 -15.02 17.23 -16.94
N ARG A 174 -14.79 16.40 -15.92
CA ARG A 174 -13.44 16.18 -15.40
C ARG A 174 -12.51 15.56 -16.45
N ALA A 175 -12.99 14.51 -17.14
CA ALA A 175 -12.23 13.88 -18.21
C ALA A 175 -11.84 14.89 -19.30
N GLY A 176 -12.78 15.78 -19.68
CA GLY A 176 -12.52 16.82 -20.65
C GLY A 176 -11.43 17.80 -20.24
N TYR A 177 -11.47 18.31 -19.00
CA TYR A 177 -10.41 19.19 -18.48
C TYR A 177 -9.07 18.45 -18.35
N TYR A 178 -9.08 17.19 -17.89
CA TYR A 178 -7.89 16.36 -17.77
C TYR A 178 -7.22 16.15 -19.14
N VAL A 179 -7.98 15.68 -20.13
CA VAL A 179 -7.46 15.41 -21.47
C VAL A 179 -6.99 16.69 -22.17
N GLN A 180 -7.72 17.80 -21.98
CA GLN A 180 -7.31 19.10 -22.50
C GLN A 180 -5.98 19.59 -21.90
N TRP A 181 -5.78 19.38 -20.60
CA TRP A 181 -4.53 19.74 -19.92
C TRP A 181 -3.30 19.02 -20.52
N TYR A 182 -3.45 17.72 -20.80
CA TYR A 182 -2.35 16.91 -21.37
C TYR A 182 -2.23 17.02 -22.89
N ASN A 183 -3.31 17.43 -23.57
CA ASN A 183 -3.36 17.53 -25.04
C ASN A 183 -3.94 18.89 -25.48
N PRO A 184 -3.36 20.03 -25.04
CA PRO A 184 -3.93 21.36 -25.30
C PRO A 184 -3.99 21.68 -26.79
N ASP A 185 -3.02 21.23 -27.57
CA ASP A 185 -2.95 21.46 -29.01
C ASP A 185 -4.00 20.63 -29.79
N VAL A 186 -4.47 19.55 -29.20
CA VAL A 186 -5.46 18.64 -29.79
C VAL A 186 -6.89 19.11 -29.49
N VAL A 187 -7.18 19.32 -28.19
CA VAL A 187 -8.53 19.68 -27.73
C VAL A 187 -8.82 21.17 -27.97
N GLY A 188 -7.80 22.00 -27.87
CA GLY A 188 -7.88 23.45 -27.96
C GLY A 188 -8.20 24.11 -26.60
N PRO A 189 -8.18 25.48 -26.58
CA PRO A 189 -8.46 26.23 -25.36
C PRO A 189 -9.96 26.23 -25.03
N TYR A 190 -10.26 26.27 -23.74
CA TYR A 190 -11.59 26.53 -23.23
C TYR A 190 -11.78 28.02 -22.92
N GLY A 191 -12.92 28.58 -23.32
CA GLY A 191 -13.23 30.00 -23.22
C GLY A 191 -14.28 30.33 -22.17
N PRO A 192 -14.69 31.62 -22.11
CA PRO A 192 -15.67 32.13 -21.14
C PRO A 192 -17.05 31.48 -21.24
N THR A 193 -17.39 30.91 -22.40
CA THR A 193 -18.66 30.20 -22.59
C THR A 193 -18.72 28.95 -21.73
N LEU A 194 -17.71 28.12 -21.80
CA LEU A 194 -17.62 26.95 -20.95
C LEU A 194 -17.48 27.32 -19.47
N GLN A 195 -16.67 28.34 -19.14
CA GLN A 195 -16.52 28.79 -17.77
C GLN A 195 -17.89 29.21 -17.15
N THR A 196 -18.72 29.96 -17.90
CA THR A 196 -20.05 30.34 -17.46
C THR A 196 -20.94 29.11 -17.24
N ALA A 197 -20.89 28.15 -18.14
CA ALA A 197 -21.66 26.92 -18.02
C ALA A 197 -21.22 26.05 -16.82
N ILE A 198 -19.91 25.88 -16.61
CA ILE A 198 -19.35 25.16 -15.46
C ILE A 198 -19.76 25.80 -14.14
N ARG A 199 -19.64 27.13 -14.02
CA ARG A 199 -20.11 27.87 -12.84
C ARG A 199 -21.58 27.60 -12.56
N SER A 200 -22.40 27.68 -13.60
CA SER A 200 -23.86 27.41 -13.46
C SER A 200 -24.13 25.98 -13.00
N GLY A 201 -23.35 24.99 -13.49
CA GLY A 201 -23.48 23.58 -13.12
C GLY A 201 -23.07 23.32 -11.66
N LEU A 202 -21.89 23.82 -11.28
CA LEU A 202 -21.38 23.66 -9.92
C LEU A 202 -22.22 24.46 -8.89
N ASP A 203 -22.63 25.69 -9.21
CA ASP A 203 -23.51 26.49 -8.36
C ASP A 203 -24.83 25.74 -8.09
N GLY A 204 -25.44 25.18 -9.14
CA GLY A 204 -26.65 24.36 -9.00
C GLY A 204 -26.43 23.12 -8.13
N PHE A 205 -25.35 22.39 -8.35
CA PHE A 205 -25.05 21.19 -7.59
C PHE A 205 -24.82 21.51 -6.11
N PHE A 206 -23.93 22.45 -5.78
CA PHE A 206 -23.61 22.79 -4.39
C PHE A 206 -24.74 23.54 -3.65
N ALA A 207 -25.69 24.10 -4.37
CA ALA A 207 -26.92 24.68 -3.80
C ALA A 207 -27.97 23.61 -3.44
N SER A 208 -27.95 22.45 -4.08
CA SER A 208 -28.84 21.34 -3.76
C SER A 208 -28.64 20.85 -2.32
N SER A 209 -29.73 20.72 -1.56
CA SER A 209 -29.65 20.15 -0.21
C SER A 209 -29.13 18.70 -0.22
N ARG A 210 -29.41 17.94 -1.28
CA ARG A 210 -29.00 16.56 -1.46
C ARG A 210 -27.51 16.39 -1.70
N SER A 211 -26.80 17.43 -2.16
CA SER A 211 -25.35 17.41 -2.28
C SER A 211 -24.63 17.33 -0.91
N ARG A 212 -25.37 17.48 0.20
CA ARG A 212 -24.88 17.36 1.58
C ARG A 212 -25.27 16.06 2.26
N ASP A 213 -26.00 15.18 1.59
CA ASP A 213 -26.40 13.90 2.16
C ASP A 213 -25.14 13.04 2.41
N VAL A 214 -24.99 12.55 3.64
CA VAL A 214 -23.86 11.70 4.02
C VAL A 214 -24.20 10.25 3.66
N THR A 215 -24.04 9.92 2.39
CA THR A 215 -24.27 8.58 1.85
C THR A 215 -23.19 8.22 0.84
N ASP A 216 -22.94 6.94 0.64
CA ASP A 216 -21.96 6.47 -0.35
C ASP A 216 -22.37 6.89 -1.77
N ALA A 217 -23.65 6.85 -2.09
CA ALA A 217 -24.19 7.23 -3.39
C ALA A 217 -24.00 8.73 -3.70
N ASN A 218 -24.23 9.62 -2.72
CA ASN A 218 -23.93 11.05 -2.90
C ASN A 218 -22.41 11.29 -2.92
N GLY A 219 -21.65 10.56 -2.12
CA GLY A 219 -20.18 10.66 -2.05
C GLY A 219 -19.53 10.46 -3.42
N GLU A 220 -20.05 9.54 -4.24
CA GLU A 220 -19.59 9.32 -5.62
C GLU A 220 -19.64 10.61 -6.46
N THR A 221 -20.76 11.31 -6.42
CA THR A 221 -20.92 12.57 -7.17
C THR A 221 -20.16 13.72 -6.51
N LEU A 222 -20.22 13.82 -5.18
CA LEU A 222 -19.63 14.91 -4.43
C LEU A 222 -18.11 14.94 -4.53
N SER A 223 -17.45 13.77 -4.45
CA SER A 223 -15.99 13.69 -4.57
C SER A 223 -15.52 14.19 -5.94
N GLU A 224 -16.23 13.80 -7.00
CA GLU A 224 -15.94 14.23 -8.37
C GLU A 224 -16.23 15.72 -8.59
N ALA A 225 -17.33 16.23 -8.02
CA ALA A 225 -17.70 17.65 -8.14
C ALA A 225 -16.70 18.57 -7.42
N VAL A 226 -16.13 18.13 -6.29
CA VAL A 226 -15.07 18.89 -5.60
C VAL A 226 -13.81 18.97 -6.46
N ILE A 227 -13.38 17.86 -7.08
CA ILE A 227 -12.22 17.91 -7.99
C ILE A 227 -12.53 18.72 -9.26
N LEU A 228 -13.77 18.75 -9.74
CA LEU A 228 -14.14 19.57 -10.88
C LEU A 228 -13.94 21.08 -10.60
N ILE A 229 -14.04 21.52 -9.35
CA ILE A 229 -13.69 22.90 -8.95
C ILE A 229 -12.26 23.22 -9.38
N ASP A 230 -11.31 22.35 -9.01
CA ASP A 230 -9.91 22.51 -9.35
C ASP A 230 -9.66 22.35 -10.85
N SER A 231 -10.21 21.29 -11.45
CA SER A 231 -10.05 21.03 -12.89
C SER A 231 -10.48 22.22 -13.76
N ALA A 232 -11.51 22.95 -13.33
CA ALA A 232 -12.02 24.13 -14.00
C ALA A 232 -11.37 25.45 -13.54
N GLN A 233 -10.38 25.40 -12.63
CA GLN A 233 -9.71 26.56 -12.02
C GLN A 233 -10.69 27.54 -11.32
N GLU A 234 -11.76 27.02 -10.73
CA GLU A 234 -12.78 27.80 -10.01
C GLU A 234 -12.52 27.81 -8.47
N ASN A 235 -11.26 27.53 -8.06
CA ASN A 235 -10.83 27.42 -6.67
C ASN A 235 -11.26 28.62 -5.81
N ALA A 236 -11.11 29.85 -6.32
CA ALA A 236 -11.51 31.08 -5.64
C ALA A 236 -13.02 31.13 -5.35
N ARG A 237 -13.84 30.79 -6.36
CA ARG A 237 -15.31 30.87 -6.29
C ARG A 237 -15.89 29.93 -5.23
N TYR A 238 -15.28 28.76 -5.06
CA TYR A 238 -15.83 27.70 -4.19
C TYR A 238 -15.09 27.53 -2.85
N ILE A 239 -14.32 28.53 -2.38
CA ILE A 239 -13.75 28.56 -1.02
C ILE A 239 -14.82 28.30 0.05
N SER A 240 -16.04 28.80 -0.14
CA SER A 240 -17.15 28.57 0.78
C SER A 240 -17.58 27.10 0.84
N VAL A 241 -17.45 26.34 -0.25
CA VAL A 241 -17.71 24.90 -0.28
C VAL A 241 -16.62 24.16 0.51
N VAL A 242 -15.35 24.50 0.29
CA VAL A 242 -14.23 23.94 1.04
C VAL A 242 -14.42 24.14 2.55
N LYS A 243 -14.67 25.39 2.97
CA LYS A 243 -14.91 25.74 4.38
C LYS A 243 -16.10 24.96 4.98
N ARG A 244 -17.18 24.85 4.23
CA ARG A 244 -18.37 24.11 4.64
C ARG A 244 -18.07 22.63 4.82
N MET A 245 -17.41 21.97 3.87
CA MET A 245 -17.13 20.55 3.96
C MET A 245 -16.21 20.22 5.12
N LEU A 246 -15.22 21.07 5.42
CA LEU A 246 -14.39 20.93 6.60
C LEU A 246 -15.20 21.10 7.91
N ALA A 247 -16.19 22.02 7.92
CA ALA A 247 -17.04 22.25 9.10
C ALA A 247 -18.11 21.16 9.30
N ASP A 248 -18.64 20.58 8.23
CA ASP A 248 -19.71 19.57 8.24
C ASP A 248 -19.17 18.15 8.54
N TYR A 249 -17.86 17.91 8.35
CA TYR A 249 -17.25 16.61 8.57
C TYR A 249 -17.44 16.13 10.02
N ASN A 250 -17.81 14.89 10.15
CA ASN A 250 -17.89 14.18 11.43
C ASN A 250 -17.73 12.67 11.20
N SER A 251 -17.65 11.88 12.28
CA SER A 251 -17.35 10.44 12.22
C SER A 251 -18.35 9.60 11.41
N THR A 252 -19.56 10.11 11.13
CA THR A 252 -20.51 9.39 10.26
C THR A 252 -20.03 9.28 8.82
N TRP A 253 -19.15 10.19 8.38
CA TRP A 253 -18.56 10.16 7.04
C TRP A 253 -17.59 8.98 6.87
N ASN A 254 -17.01 8.47 7.95
CA ASN A 254 -16.04 7.37 7.93
C ASN A 254 -16.64 6.05 7.44
N ALA A 255 -17.96 5.92 7.44
CA ALA A 255 -18.66 4.75 6.93
C ALA A 255 -18.63 4.64 5.38
N SER A 256 -18.25 5.70 4.68
CA SER A 256 -18.18 5.74 3.22
C SER A 256 -16.82 6.24 2.73
N SER A 257 -16.09 5.40 2.01
CA SER A 257 -14.82 5.78 1.37
C SER A 257 -15.01 6.95 0.38
N ARG A 258 -16.15 7.02 -0.30
CA ARG A 258 -16.49 8.10 -1.22
C ARG A 258 -16.73 9.44 -0.52
N MET A 259 -17.35 9.42 0.68
CA MET A 259 -17.48 10.63 1.50
C MET A 259 -16.13 11.08 2.07
N LEU A 260 -15.29 10.14 2.50
CA LEU A 260 -13.90 10.42 2.90
C LEU A 260 -13.09 11.02 1.76
N ALA A 261 -13.22 10.49 0.56
CA ALA A 261 -12.61 11.05 -0.64
C ALA A 261 -13.11 12.47 -0.91
N ALA A 262 -14.41 12.71 -0.78
CA ALA A 262 -14.99 14.04 -1.01
C ALA A 262 -14.39 15.10 -0.07
N VAL A 263 -14.24 14.78 1.24
CA VAL A 263 -13.62 15.73 2.18
C VAL A 263 -12.12 15.86 1.92
N ASN A 264 -11.42 14.78 1.57
CA ASN A 264 -10.00 14.86 1.24
C ASN A 264 -9.72 15.71 -0.01
N ASN A 265 -10.61 15.67 -0.99
CA ASN A 265 -10.47 16.41 -2.23
C ASN A 265 -10.49 17.93 -2.05
N VAL A 266 -11.00 18.46 -0.93
CA VAL A 266 -10.92 19.89 -0.63
C VAL A 266 -9.48 20.37 -0.48
N TYR A 267 -8.57 19.49 -0.03
CA TYR A 267 -7.14 19.81 0.06
C TYR A 267 -6.48 19.89 -1.32
N THR A 268 -6.97 19.17 -2.33
CA THR A 268 -6.54 19.37 -3.71
C THR A 268 -6.96 20.75 -4.22
N VAL A 269 -8.18 21.19 -3.89
CA VAL A 269 -8.65 22.53 -4.25
C VAL A 269 -7.77 23.62 -3.60
N THR A 270 -7.35 23.45 -2.33
CA THR A 270 -6.46 24.41 -1.66
C THR A 270 -5.04 24.33 -2.23
N PHE A 271 -4.47 23.13 -2.37
CA PHE A 271 -3.13 22.88 -2.89
C PHE A 271 -2.91 23.53 -4.27
N ARG A 272 -3.81 23.27 -5.20
CA ARG A 272 -3.71 23.84 -6.56
C ARG A 272 -4.16 25.28 -6.62
N GLY A 273 -5.04 25.70 -5.71
CA GLY A 273 -5.48 27.07 -5.59
C GLY A 273 -4.32 28.06 -5.40
N HIS A 274 -3.20 27.66 -4.80
CA HIS A 274 -2.02 28.51 -4.68
C HIS A 274 -1.40 28.91 -6.05
N GLN A 275 -1.74 28.21 -7.13
CA GLN A 275 -1.32 28.51 -8.50
C GLN A 275 -2.36 29.38 -9.25
N VAL A 276 -3.51 29.66 -8.61
CA VAL A 276 -4.62 30.47 -9.17
C VAL A 276 -4.62 31.86 -8.49
N PRO A 277 -4.21 32.94 -9.17
CA PRO A 277 -4.05 34.27 -8.56
C PRO A 277 -5.32 34.78 -7.87
N GLU A 278 -6.50 34.47 -8.42
CA GLU A 278 -7.79 34.86 -7.88
C GLU A 278 -8.07 34.15 -6.53
N PHE A 279 -7.63 32.90 -6.38
CA PHE A 279 -7.74 32.17 -5.10
C PHE A 279 -6.87 32.80 -4.03
N VAL A 280 -5.61 33.12 -4.36
CA VAL A 280 -4.68 33.77 -3.45
C VAL A 280 -5.25 35.10 -2.98
N SER A 281 -5.69 35.94 -3.92
CA SER A 281 -6.29 37.26 -3.61
C SER A 281 -7.56 37.17 -2.77
N ALA A 282 -8.37 36.12 -3.00
CA ALA A 282 -9.58 35.90 -2.20
C ALA A 282 -9.23 35.53 -0.75
N VAL A 283 -8.22 34.67 -0.53
CA VAL A 283 -7.78 34.30 0.82
C VAL A 283 -7.03 35.44 1.52
N GLU A 284 -6.29 36.27 0.81
CA GLU A 284 -5.70 37.49 1.36
C GLU A 284 -6.77 38.48 1.84
N SER A 285 -7.88 38.57 1.11
CA SER A 285 -9.02 39.44 1.47
C SER A 285 -9.87 38.88 2.62
N ASP A 286 -10.08 37.56 2.66
CA ASP A 286 -10.76 36.82 3.73
C ASP A 286 -9.97 35.57 4.15
N PRO A 287 -9.10 35.66 5.15
CA PRO A 287 -8.25 34.54 5.58
C PRO A 287 -8.98 33.48 6.40
N SER A 288 -10.29 33.46 6.46
CA SER A 288 -11.08 32.51 7.27
C SER A 288 -10.99 31.05 6.79
N LEU A 289 -10.52 30.81 5.55
CA LEU A 289 -10.13 29.46 5.11
C LEU A 289 -8.97 28.89 5.96
N ILE A 290 -7.98 29.74 6.28
CA ILE A 290 -6.84 29.38 7.16
C ILE A 290 -7.35 28.96 8.54
N ASP A 291 -8.33 29.69 9.10
CA ASP A 291 -8.96 29.33 10.38
C ASP A 291 -9.73 27.99 10.29
N SER A 292 -10.36 27.72 9.16
CA SER A 292 -11.08 26.46 8.93
C SER A 292 -10.13 25.26 8.88
N LEU A 293 -8.98 25.39 8.20
CA LEU A 293 -7.94 24.34 8.14
C LEU A 293 -7.33 24.09 9.52
N HIS A 294 -6.99 25.17 10.24
CA HIS A 294 -6.47 25.07 11.62
C HIS A 294 -7.46 24.38 12.55
N ARG A 295 -8.73 24.82 12.52
CA ARG A 295 -9.78 24.23 13.37
C ARG A 295 -9.96 22.74 13.05
N PHE A 296 -10.03 22.37 11.78
CA PHE A 296 -10.14 20.97 11.41
C PHE A 296 -8.98 20.16 11.97
N ALA A 297 -7.73 20.62 11.79
CA ALA A 297 -6.57 19.94 12.31
C ALA A 297 -6.58 19.80 13.84
N ALA A 298 -6.97 20.86 14.56
CA ALA A 298 -7.01 20.88 16.02
C ALA A 298 -8.15 20.03 16.61
N ASP A 299 -9.33 20.07 15.99
CA ASP A 299 -10.53 19.38 16.49
C ASP A 299 -10.51 17.86 16.19
N HIS A 300 -9.67 17.43 15.24
CA HIS A 300 -9.64 16.05 14.74
C HIS A 300 -8.30 15.33 14.95
N LEU A 301 -7.57 15.66 16.04
CA LEU A 301 -6.31 14.98 16.38
C LEU A 301 -6.49 13.47 16.59
N SER A 302 -7.65 13.02 17.06
CA SER A 302 -7.94 11.60 17.24
C SER A 302 -7.96 10.78 15.94
N LEU A 303 -8.12 11.42 14.79
CA LEU A 303 -8.04 10.72 13.49
C LEU A 303 -6.63 10.25 13.18
N LEU A 304 -5.61 10.88 13.79
CA LEU A 304 -4.20 10.53 13.54
C LEU A 304 -3.83 9.13 14.04
N GLU A 305 -4.64 8.53 14.92
CA GLU A 305 -4.45 7.16 15.43
C GLU A 305 -5.07 6.07 14.53
N GLY A 306 -5.68 6.45 13.41
CA GLY A 306 -6.42 5.51 12.54
C GLY A 306 -6.23 5.74 11.04
N ASP A 307 -6.99 4.98 10.25
CA ASP A 307 -6.93 4.99 8.78
C ASP A 307 -7.23 6.37 8.15
N GLN A 308 -7.86 7.29 8.88
CA GLN A 308 -8.21 8.62 8.43
C GLN A 308 -7.17 9.68 8.80
N ALA A 309 -5.97 9.29 9.27
CA ALA A 309 -4.88 10.20 9.66
C ALA A 309 -4.54 11.23 8.58
N TYR A 310 -4.64 10.83 7.31
CA TYR A 310 -4.38 11.71 6.16
C TYR A 310 -5.27 12.95 6.13
N LEU A 311 -6.50 12.91 6.64
CA LEU A 311 -7.40 14.07 6.66
C LEU A 311 -6.85 15.19 7.54
N THR A 312 -6.44 14.85 8.76
CA THR A 312 -5.87 15.82 9.71
C THR A 312 -4.47 16.27 9.28
N SER A 313 -3.65 15.35 8.78
CA SER A 313 -2.32 15.67 8.26
C SER A 313 -2.39 16.64 7.07
N ASN A 314 -3.28 16.38 6.11
CA ASN A 314 -3.48 17.27 4.95
C ASN A 314 -3.98 18.65 5.38
N ALA A 315 -4.89 18.74 6.37
CA ALA A 315 -5.36 20.03 6.88
C ALA A 315 -4.19 20.88 7.43
N GLY A 316 -3.29 20.26 8.20
CA GLY A 316 -2.10 20.95 8.72
C GLY A 316 -1.10 21.30 7.62
N ARG A 317 -0.86 20.40 6.67
CA ARG A 317 0.02 20.66 5.52
C ARG A 317 -0.50 21.84 4.70
N GLU A 318 -1.79 21.85 4.37
CA GLU A 318 -2.39 22.94 3.59
C GLU A 318 -2.45 24.26 4.38
N LEU A 319 -2.65 24.21 5.71
CA LEU A 319 -2.46 25.38 6.57
C LEU A 319 -1.04 25.94 6.45
N GLY A 320 -0.03 25.09 6.59
CA GLY A 320 1.39 25.46 6.49
C GLY A 320 1.75 25.99 5.10
N ARG A 321 1.10 25.49 4.04
CA ARG A 321 1.35 25.91 2.65
C ARG A 321 1.05 27.40 2.41
N PHE A 322 0.15 28.00 3.18
CA PHE A 322 -0.10 29.45 3.11
C PHE A 322 1.08 30.32 3.58
N LEU A 323 2.12 29.74 4.21
CA LEU A 323 3.36 30.46 4.53
C LEU A 323 4.12 30.97 3.30
N GLN A 324 3.83 30.43 2.10
CA GLN A 324 4.41 30.94 0.86
C GLN A 324 4.00 32.38 0.52
N HIS A 325 2.86 32.85 1.06
CA HIS A 325 2.33 34.18 0.85
C HIS A 325 2.70 35.10 2.02
N THR A 326 3.61 36.04 1.76
CA THR A 326 4.15 36.93 2.81
C THR A 326 3.06 37.69 3.58
N SER A 327 2.00 38.13 2.89
CA SER A 327 0.83 38.80 3.47
C SER A 327 0.08 37.92 4.51
N LEU A 328 0.12 36.60 4.39
CA LEU A 328 -0.56 35.66 5.24
C LEU A 328 0.31 35.06 6.34
N GLN A 329 1.62 35.22 6.29
CA GLN A 329 2.56 34.62 7.25
C GLN A 329 2.25 35.01 8.70
N SER A 330 1.89 36.29 8.95
CA SER A 330 1.54 36.75 10.30
C SER A 330 0.31 36.04 10.89
N LYS A 331 -0.61 35.62 10.03
CA LYS A 331 -1.80 34.85 10.42
C LYS A 331 -1.47 33.38 10.61
N VAL A 332 -0.66 32.77 9.72
CA VAL A 332 -0.38 31.34 9.71
C VAL A 332 0.61 30.91 10.80
N ARG A 333 1.68 31.69 11.04
CA ARG A 333 2.74 31.33 12.01
C ARG A 333 2.21 30.92 13.38
N PRO A 334 1.39 31.71 14.08
CA PRO A 334 0.92 31.32 15.42
C PRO A 334 0.07 30.05 15.38
N LEU A 335 -0.72 29.84 14.32
CA LEU A 335 -1.56 28.67 14.16
C LEU A 335 -0.72 27.40 13.92
N ALA A 336 0.24 27.49 13.00
CA ALA A 336 1.18 26.41 12.72
C ALA A 336 2.04 26.05 13.96
N THR A 337 2.55 27.07 14.68
CA THR A 337 3.34 26.85 15.89
C THR A 337 2.50 26.18 17.00
N ALA A 338 1.22 26.53 17.14
CA ALA A 338 0.34 25.91 18.11
C ALA A 338 0.17 24.40 17.81
N LEU A 339 -0.14 24.04 16.57
CA LEU A 339 -0.27 22.63 16.18
C LEU A 339 1.04 21.83 16.33
N LEU A 340 2.20 22.42 15.98
CA LEU A 340 3.51 21.78 16.18
C LEU A 340 3.83 21.54 17.66
N ARG A 341 3.44 22.45 18.54
CA ARG A 341 3.61 22.28 20.00
C ARG A 341 2.74 21.16 20.54
N ASP A 342 1.52 21.02 20.03
CA ASP A 342 0.51 20.07 20.50
C ASP A 342 0.65 18.67 19.86
N THR A 343 1.66 18.49 19.00
CA THR A 343 1.99 17.26 18.28
C THR A 343 3.47 16.91 18.40
N SER A 344 3.87 15.74 17.96
CA SER A 344 5.23 15.21 18.11
C SER A 344 5.80 14.71 16.77
N ILE A 345 7.13 14.78 16.65
CA ILE A 345 7.87 14.29 15.47
C ILE A 345 7.74 12.78 15.27
N THR A 346 7.46 12.04 16.34
CA THR A 346 7.25 10.59 16.31
C THR A 346 5.95 10.22 17.02
N GLY A 347 5.45 9.01 16.78
CA GLY A 347 4.21 8.53 17.37
C GLY A 347 2.96 8.98 16.59
N PRO A 348 1.75 8.79 17.16
CA PRO A 348 0.51 8.92 16.39
C PRO A 348 0.28 10.29 15.76
N THR A 349 0.79 11.37 16.37
CA THR A 349 0.61 12.73 15.86
C THR A 349 1.66 13.19 14.84
N ALA A 350 2.62 12.33 14.52
CA ALA A 350 3.70 12.63 13.59
C ALA A 350 3.22 13.06 12.19
N PRO A 351 2.18 12.48 11.60
CA PRO A 351 1.73 12.88 10.27
C PRO A 351 1.35 14.37 10.19
N LEU A 352 0.72 14.91 11.24
CA LEU A 352 0.38 16.32 11.31
C LEU A 352 1.62 17.19 11.59
N TRP A 353 2.47 16.76 12.54
CA TRP A 353 3.71 17.47 12.87
C TRP A 353 4.61 17.62 11.64
N VAL A 354 4.88 16.52 10.93
CA VAL A 354 5.76 16.51 9.76
C VAL A 354 5.17 17.34 8.62
N GLY A 355 3.87 17.23 8.36
CA GLY A 355 3.21 18.00 7.31
C GLY A 355 3.37 19.51 7.50
N ILE A 356 3.23 19.99 8.73
CA ILE A 356 3.41 21.41 9.04
C ILE A 356 4.89 21.80 9.07
N ALA A 357 5.74 20.97 9.68
CA ALA A 357 7.18 21.22 9.80
C ALA A 357 7.85 21.36 8.43
N GLU A 358 7.48 20.50 7.47
CA GLU A 358 7.97 20.56 6.09
C GLU A 358 7.60 21.88 5.40
N MET A 359 6.37 22.33 5.56
CA MET A 359 5.92 23.60 4.98
C MET A 359 6.63 24.79 5.62
N ALA A 360 6.84 24.76 6.93
CA ALA A 360 7.56 25.80 7.67
C ALA A 360 9.06 25.84 7.28
N ASP A 361 9.72 24.69 7.17
CA ASP A 361 11.13 24.60 6.72
C ASP A 361 11.30 25.10 5.30
N TYR A 362 10.33 24.83 4.41
CA TYR A 362 10.41 25.20 3.01
C TYR A 362 10.08 26.69 2.75
N TYR A 363 8.95 27.17 3.31
CA TYR A 363 8.44 28.51 2.97
C TYR A 363 8.83 29.62 3.94
N ASP A 364 9.19 29.28 5.18
CA ASP A 364 9.49 30.24 6.24
C ASP A 364 10.75 29.85 7.04
N LYS A 365 11.73 29.30 6.35
CA LYS A 365 12.96 28.72 6.91
C LYS A 365 13.73 29.68 7.83
N ALA A 366 13.73 30.99 7.55
CA ALA A 366 14.37 31.99 8.36
C ALA A 366 13.79 32.06 9.82
N ASN A 367 12.56 31.57 10.00
CA ASN A 367 11.86 31.52 11.28
C ASN A 367 11.79 30.09 11.87
N CYS A 368 12.63 29.16 11.39
CA CYS A 368 12.62 27.75 11.82
C CYS A 368 12.68 27.57 13.35
N ALA A 369 13.39 28.47 14.05
CA ALA A 369 13.49 28.46 15.51
C ALA A 369 12.15 28.73 16.22
N THR A 370 11.29 29.57 15.63
CA THR A 370 9.93 29.84 16.15
C THR A 370 9.07 28.58 16.12
N TYR A 371 9.22 27.78 15.09
CA TYR A 371 8.50 26.51 14.92
C TYR A 371 9.19 25.34 15.63
N GLY A 372 10.47 25.48 16.02
CA GLY A 372 11.28 24.38 16.53
C GLY A 372 11.63 23.33 15.49
N VAL A 373 11.79 23.72 14.20
CA VAL A 373 12.02 22.81 13.06
C VAL A 373 13.33 23.06 12.31
N CYS A 374 14.29 23.76 12.94
CA CYS A 374 15.60 23.96 12.30
C CYS A 374 16.30 22.63 12.02
N ASP A 375 17.00 22.57 10.88
CA ASP A 375 17.69 21.37 10.40
C ASP A 375 16.75 20.13 10.33
N LEU A 376 15.53 20.36 9.85
CA LEU A 376 14.43 19.38 9.85
C LEU A 376 14.85 18.02 9.30
N GLN A 377 15.54 17.97 8.16
CA GLN A 377 15.89 16.71 7.50
C GLN A 377 16.87 15.87 8.32
N GLU A 378 17.91 16.50 8.87
CA GLU A 378 18.87 15.81 9.75
C GLU A 378 18.23 15.38 11.06
N ARG A 379 17.30 16.18 11.56
CA ARG A 379 16.52 15.84 12.73
C ARG A 379 15.63 14.63 12.49
N LEU A 380 14.86 14.62 11.39
CA LEU A 380 14.05 13.47 10.99
C LEU A 380 14.92 12.21 10.82
N LYS A 381 16.03 12.32 10.09
CA LYS A 381 16.94 11.19 9.88
C LYS A 381 17.49 10.62 11.20
N ARG A 382 17.76 11.45 12.17
CA ARG A 382 18.26 11.03 13.47
C ARG A 382 17.18 10.42 14.37
N GLU A 383 15.98 11.01 14.40
CA GLU A 383 14.92 10.63 15.34
C GLU A 383 14.02 9.53 14.78
N VAL A 384 13.86 9.44 13.46
CA VAL A 384 12.99 8.47 12.79
C VAL A 384 13.74 7.23 12.33
N LEU A 385 15.01 7.36 11.92
CA LEU A 385 15.84 6.24 11.42
C LEU A 385 17.03 6.01 12.36
N PRO A 386 16.81 5.58 13.61
CA PRO A 386 17.88 5.36 14.59
C PRO A 386 18.74 4.12 14.28
N VAL A 387 18.19 3.13 13.57
CA VAL A 387 18.92 1.93 13.18
C VAL A 387 19.81 2.26 11.98
N ARG A 388 21.12 2.01 12.14
CA ARG A 388 22.12 2.20 11.09
C ARG A 388 22.99 0.98 11.02
N HIS A 389 22.95 0.26 9.91
CA HIS A 389 23.66 -0.98 9.73
C HIS A 389 24.42 -1.00 8.41
N THR A 390 25.63 -1.58 8.42
CA THR A 390 26.44 -1.75 7.21
C THR A 390 26.48 -3.24 6.87
N CYS A 391 25.85 -3.63 5.78
CA CYS A 391 25.86 -5.01 5.28
C CYS A 391 27.19 -5.35 4.60
N SER A 392 27.71 -4.42 3.79
CA SER A 392 28.94 -4.57 3.01
C SER A 392 29.55 -3.19 2.76
N PRO A 393 30.73 -3.07 2.14
CA PRO A 393 31.26 -1.77 1.73
C PRO A 393 30.32 -0.97 0.80
N SER A 394 29.45 -1.66 0.07
CA SER A 394 28.53 -1.06 -0.91
C SER A 394 27.07 -0.95 -0.45
N ILE A 395 26.68 -1.57 0.66
CA ILE A 395 25.27 -1.65 1.08
C ILE A 395 25.13 -1.19 2.53
N ARG A 396 24.25 -0.22 2.77
CA ARG A 396 23.87 0.26 4.10
C ARG A 396 22.37 0.22 4.27
N ILE A 397 21.91 -0.11 5.48
CA ILE A 397 20.50 -0.07 5.87
C ILE A 397 20.33 1.02 6.93
N LEU A 398 19.36 1.91 6.71
CA LEU A 398 18.83 2.84 7.70
C LEU A 398 17.37 2.47 7.94
N ALA A 399 17.01 2.21 9.19
CA ALA A 399 15.65 1.76 9.47
C ALA A 399 15.05 2.43 10.71
N GLN A 400 13.73 2.44 10.75
CA GLN A 400 12.98 2.92 11.90
C GLN A 400 13.04 1.88 13.03
N GLN A 401 12.74 0.65 12.71
CA GLN A 401 12.89 -0.50 13.61
C GLN A 401 13.34 -1.72 12.79
N MET A 402 14.36 -2.39 13.25
CA MET A 402 14.75 -3.71 12.73
C MET A 402 15.56 -4.42 13.81
N THR A 403 15.30 -5.68 14.01
CA THR A 403 16.10 -6.55 14.87
C THR A 403 17.41 -6.94 14.18
N SER A 404 18.38 -7.43 14.96
CA SER A 404 19.64 -7.93 14.39
C SER A 404 19.44 -9.12 13.43
N ALA A 405 18.41 -9.95 13.65
CA ALA A 405 18.08 -11.07 12.78
C ALA A 405 17.53 -10.58 11.43
N GLU A 406 16.62 -9.62 11.42
CA GLU A 406 16.03 -9.02 10.21
C GLU A 406 17.09 -8.26 9.40
N LEU A 407 17.98 -7.51 10.06
CA LEU A 407 19.13 -6.87 9.42
C LEU A 407 20.04 -7.90 8.74
N SER A 408 20.37 -9.00 9.45
CA SER A 408 21.20 -10.06 8.90
C SER A 408 20.54 -10.74 7.70
N ALA A 409 19.26 -11.04 7.77
CA ALA A 409 18.51 -11.66 6.69
C ALA A 409 18.44 -10.75 5.45
N SER A 410 18.11 -9.47 5.64
CA SER A 410 18.08 -8.48 4.55
C SER A 410 19.46 -8.28 3.91
N CYS A 411 20.52 -8.19 4.73
CA CYS A 411 21.89 -8.10 4.23
C CYS A 411 22.30 -9.32 3.41
N THR A 412 21.98 -10.53 3.90
CA THR A 412 22.27 -11.77 3.19
C THR A 412 21.57 -11.79 1.84
N SER A 413 20.27 -11.47 1.80
CA SER A 413 19.51 -11.41 0.55
C SER A 413 20.13 -10.46 -0.47
N LEU A 414 20.51 -9.25 -0.06
CA LEU A 414 21.12 -8.27 -0.98
C LEU A 414 22.50 -8.70 -1.48
N ILE A 415 23.37 -9.25 -0.61
CA ILE A 415 24.71 -9.70 -0.99
C ILE A 415 24.66 -10.91 -1.92
N GLU A 416 23.76 -11.84 -1.67
CA GLU A 416 23.59 -13.02 -2.54
C GLU A 416 22.97 -12.63 -3.88
N GLN A 417 22.06 -11.66 -3.88
CA GLN A 417 21.49 -11.10 -5.13
C GLN A 417 22.55 -10.41 -5.98
N ASP A 418 23.55 -9.73 -5.40
CA ASP A 418 24.70 -9.17 -6.15
C ASP A 418 25.34 -10.24 -7.02
N ALA A 419 25.75 -11.34 -6.40
CA ALA A 419 26.43 -12.44 -7.12
C ALA A 419 25.51 -13.09 -8.17
N TYR A 420 24.22 -13.15 -7.88
CA TYR A 420 23.21 -13.66 -8.82
C TYR A 420 23.05 -12.74 -10.03
N PHE A 421 22.92 -11.43 -9.80
CA PHE A 421 22.76 -10.41 -10.84
C PHE A 421 23.95 -10.43 -11.80
N HIS A 422 25.20 -10.36 -11.29
CA HIS A 422 26.41 -10.36 -12.13
C HIS A 422 26.52 -11.60 -13.01
N ARG A 423 26.07 -12.78 -12.53
CA ARG A 423 26.03 -13.99 -13.31
C ARG A 423 25.04 -13.89 -14.49
N ILE A 424 23.88 -13.26 -14.30
CA ILE A 424 22.85 -13.09 -15.36
C ILE A 424 23.23 -11.96 -16.31
N ALA A 425 23.63 -10.82 -15.78
CA ALA A 425 24.02 -9.63 -16.55
C ALA A 425 25.32 -9.84 -17.34
N LYS A 426 26.21 -10.72 -16.85
CA LYS A 426 27.53 -10.98 -17.45
C LYS A 426 28.32 -9.69 -17.70
N ASP A 427 28.24 -8.77 -16.75
CA ASP A 427 28.93 -7.48 -16.84
C ASP A 427 30.43 -7.63 -16.56
N ASN A 428 31.18 -6.57 -16.85
CA ASN A 428 32.64 -6.48 -16.60
C ASN A 428 32.96 -5.35 -15.60
N GLY A 429 32.03 -5.00 -14.71
CA GLY A 429 32.11 -3.89 -13.79
C GLY A 429 31.15 -2.75 -14.16
N PRO A 430 31.18 -1.65 -13.40
CA PRO A 430 30.28 -0.52 -13.63
C PRO A 430 30.38 0.05 -15.04
N VAL A 431 29.26 0.61 -15.54
CA VAL A 431 29.24 1.35 -16.81
C VAL A 431 30.14 2.59 -16.73
N ALA A 432 30.57 3.10 -17.87
CA ALA A 432 31.42 4.29 -17.91
C ALA A 432 30.70 5.46 -17.19
N ASP A 433 31.50 6.25 -16.47
CA ASP A 433 31.05 7.43 -15.73
C ASP A 433 30.10 7.18 -14.55
N ASP A 434 29.85 5.90 -14.14
CA ASP A 434 29.22 5.62 -12.85
C ASP A 434 30.20 5.78 -11.70
N ASN A 435 29.96 6.80 -10.86
CA ASN A 435 30.75 7.10 -9.66
C ASN A 435 30.06 6.64 -8.36
N ASN A 436 28.98 5.88 -8.45
CA ASN A 436 28.30 5.32 -7.29
C ASN A 436 29.20 4.28 -6.56
N THR A 437 29.23 4.35 -5.25
CA THR A 437 30.01 3.41 -4.42
C THR A 437 29.14 2.64 -3.44
N THR A 438 28.03 3.22 -3.02
CA THR A 438 27.16 2.65 -1.99
C THR A 438 25.71 2.95 -2.31
N ILE A 439 24.83 2.04 -1.89
CA ILE A 439 23.38 2.28 -1.79
C ILE A 439 22.95 2.39 -0.33
N GLU A 440 22.04 3.29 -0.02
CA GLU A 440 21.30 3.31 1.25
C GLU A 440 19.90 2.69 1.05
N VAL A 441 19.63 1.62 1.76
CA VAL A 441 18.27 1.04 1.86
C VAL A 441 17.61 1.68 3.07
N ILE A 442 16.48 2.34 2.84
CA ILE A 442 15.71 3.03 3.88
C ILE A 442 14.44 2.21 4.14
N ALA A 443 14.28 1.72 5.37
CA ALA A 443 13.12 0.92 5.76
C ALA A 443 12.32 1.61 6.88
N TYR A 444 11.11 2.05 6.55
CA TYR A 444 10.12 2.49 7.54
C TYR A 444 9.37 1.29 8.11
N ASP A 445 8.80 1.47 9.31
CA ASP A 445 8.12 0.38 10.05
C ASP A 445 6.74 0.04 9.47
N SER A 446 6.19 0.92 8.63
CA SER A 446 4.90 0.72 7.99
C SER A 446 4.71 1.61 6.75
N SER A 447 3.72 1.28 5.93
CA SER A 447 3.27 2.15 4.84
C SER A 447 2.81 3.53 5.31
N ALA A 448 2.24 3.62 6.51
CA ALA A 448 1.82 4.89 7.12
C ALA A 448 3.02 5.76 7.53
N ASP A 449 4.07 5.16 8.09
CA ASP A 449 5.32 5.87 8.41
C ASP A 449 6.06 6.33 7.16
N TYR A 450 6.10 5.48 6.13
CA TYR A 450 6.65 5.86 4.83
C TYR A 450 5.93 7.10 4.28
N GLN A 451 4.58 7.12 4.26
CA GLN A 451 3.80 8.29 3.84
C GLN A 451 4.06 9.53 4.69
N THR A 452 4.29 9.33 5.98
CA THR A 452 4.54 10.43 6.92
C THR A 452 5.89 11.10 6.68
N TYR A 453 6.94 10.31 6.50
CA TYR A 453 8.31 10.83 6.61
C TYR A 453 9.06 10.92 5.28
N ALA A 454 8.84 9.97 4.36
CA ALA A 454 9.72 9.84 3.20
C ALA A 454 9.63 11.04 2.25
N GLY A 455 8.45 11.63 2.08
CA GLY A 455 8.28 12.85 1.29
C GLY A 455 9.10 14.02 1.85
N ALA A 456 8.98 14.30 3.15
CA ALA A 456 9.70 15.37 3.82
C ALA A 456 11.22 15.14 3.86
N MET A 457 11.67 13.90 4.03
CA MET A 457 13.08 13.55 4.11
C MET A 457 13.77 13.51 2.76
N TYR A 458 13.11 12.94 1.75
CA TYR A 458 13.75 12.63 0.47
C TYR A 458 13.15 13.36 -0.73
N GLY A 459 12.06 14.09 -0.57
CA GLY A 459 11.40 14.82 -1.66
C GLY A 459 10.80 13.88 -2.70
N ILE A 460 10.06 12.88 -2.25
CA ILE A 460 9.39 11.88 -3.10
C ILE A 460 7.89 11.91 -2.90
N ASP A 461 7.13 11.52 -3.93
CA ASP A 461 5.73 11.14 -3.76
C ASP A 461 5.67 9.81 -3.00
N THR A 462 4.80 9.73 -2.02
CA THR A 462 4.65 8.58 -1.13
C THR A 462 3.37 7.78 -1.37
N ASN A 463 2.65 8.08 -2.45
CA ASN A 463 1.49 7.30 -2.87
C ASN A 463 1.90 6.11 -3.77
N ASN A 464 2.86 5.31 -3.33
CA ASN A 464 3.43 4.17 -4.06
C ASN A 464 3.97 3.10 -3.09
N GLY A 465 4.43 1.98 -3.63
CA GLY A 465 4.93 0.82 -2.87
C GLY A 465 6.38 0.92 -2.39
N GLY A 466 7.05 2.02 -2.69
CA GLY A 466 8.49 2.22 -2.44
C GLY A 466 9.11 2.92 -3.64
N MET A 467 10.37 3.32 -3.54
CA MET A 467 10.99 4.11 -4.59
C MET A 467 12.51 3.97 -4.60
N TYR A 468 13.06 3.70 -5.76
CA TYR A 468 14.49 3.83 -6.01
C TYR A 468 14.83 5.25 -6.47
N LEU A 469 15.72 5.92 -5.76
CA LEU A 469 16.28 7.22 -6.11
C LEU A 469 17.72 7.04 -6.60
N GLU A 470 17.92 7.11 -7.90
CA GLU A 470 19.23 6.97 -8.50
C GLU A 470 20.13 8.18 -8.23
N GLY A 471 19.59 9.38 -8.33
CA GLY A 471 20.35 10.62 -8.34
C GLY A 471 21.06 10.83 -9.68
N ASP A 472 22.29 11.35 -9.64
CA ASP A 472 23.15 11.51 -10.82
C ASP A 472 24.39 10.62 -10.71
N PRO A 473 24.44 9.47 -11.38
CA PRO A 473 25.54 8.51 -11.30
C PRO A 473 26.89 9.12 -11.70
N SER A 474 26.90 10.15 -12.56
CA SER A 474 28.12 10.82 -13.03
C SER A 474 28.77 11.73 -11.98
N VAL A 475 28.06 12.05 -10.91
CA VAL A 475 28.54 12.92 -9.84
C VAL A 475 29.25 12.13 -8.76
N VAL A 476 30.51 12.48 -8.49
CA VAL A 476 31.26 11.89 -7.37
C VAL A 476 30.58 12.23 -6.05
N GLY A 477 30.26 11.20 -5.26
CA GLY A 477 29.55 11.35 -3.99
C GLY A 477 28.02 11.31 -4.14
N ASN A 478 27.51 10.99 -5.32
CA ASN A 478 26.11 10.64 -5.47
C ASN A 478 25.74 9.50 -4.50
N GLN A 479 24.54 9.56 -3.95
CA GLN A 479 24.06 8.54 -3.02
C GLN A 479 22.71 8.00 -3.49
N PRO A 480 22.71 6.90 -4.26
CA PRO A 480 21.48 6.19 -4.60
C PRO A 480 20.80 5.64 -3.34
N ARG A 481 19.48 5.63 -3.35
CA ARG A 481 18.66 5.16 -2.23
C ARG A 481 17.48 4.33 -2.73
N PHE A 482 17.27 3.22 -2.07
CA PHE A 482 15.99 2.54 -2.10
C PHE A 482 15.22 2.90 -0.83
N ILE A 483 14.01 3.43 -0.97
CA ILE A 483 13.20 3.96 0.13
C ILE A 483 11.89 3.18 0.15
N ALA A 484 11.67 2.39 1.20
CA ALA A 484 10.53 1.50 1.35
C ALA A 484 10.09 1.38 2.81
N TYR A 485 9.25 0.41 3.06
CA TYR A 485 8.69 0.12 4.37
C TYR A 485 8.53 -1.38 4.58
N GLU A 486 8.35 -1.80 5.82
CA GLU A 486 7.97 -3.17 6.13
C GLU A 486 6.61 -3.49 5.50
N ALA A 487 6.51 -4.64 4.88
CA ALA A 487 5.25 -5.20 4.41
C ALA A 487 4.41 -5.68 5.62
N GLU A 488 3.82 -4.73 6.35
CA GLU A 488 3.14 -4.98 7.62
C GLU A 488 2.00 -6.01 7.55
N TRP A 489 1.48 -6.28 6.36
CA TRP A 489 0.45 -7.31 6.13
C TRP A 489 1.00 -8.74 6.10
N LEU A 490 2.34 -8.90 6.09
CA LEU A 490 3.02 -10.20 6.18
C LEU A 490 3.46 -10.53 7.60
N ARG A 491 3.30 -9.61 8.56
CA ARG A 491 3.65 -9.86 9.97
C ARG A 491 3.01 -11.16 10.48
N PRO A 492 3.72 -12.00 11.23
CA PRO A 492 4.97 -11.71 11.93
C PRO A 492 6.25 -11.87 11.10
N ASP A 493 6.16 -12.30 9.84
CA ASP A 493 7.33 -12.45 8.98
C ASP A 493 7.73 -11.06 8.46
N PHE A 494 8.96 -10.64 8.77
CA PHE A 494 9.48 -9.33 8.38
C PHE A 494 9.96 -9.34 6.93
N HIS A 495 9.48 -8.40 6.14
CA HIS A 495 9.93 -8.15 4.77
C HIS A 495 10.00 -6.66 4.48
N ILE A 496 11.10 -6.18 3.93
CA ILE A 496 11.14 -4.87 3.29
C ILE A 496 10.46 -5.01 1.93
N TRP A 497 9.39 -4.23 1.72
CA TRP A 497 8.59 -4.34 0.52
C TRP A 497 9.41 -4.01 -0.73
N ASN A 498 9.29 -4.81 -1.78
CA ASN A 498 10.00 -4.71 -3.06
C ASN A 498 11.55 -4.73 -2.97
N LEU A 499 12.14 -5.24 -1.90
CA LEU A 499 13.57 -5.18 -1.66
C LEU A 499 14.42 -5.65 -2.86
N ASN A 500 14.12 -6.83 -3.39
CA ASN A 500 14.92 -7.45 -4.45
C ASN A 500 14.65 -6.83 -5.83
N HIS A 501 13.44 -6.33 -6.06
CA HIS A 501 13.07 -5.60 -7.28
C HIS A 501 13.83 -4.27 -7.38
N GLU A 502 13.71 -3.42 -6.38
CA GLU A 502 14.33 -2.10 -6.36
C GLU A 502 15.87 -2.16 -6.27
N TYR A 503 16.38 -3.17 -5.59
CA TYR A 503 17.82 -3.41 -5.59
C TYR A 503 18.34 -3.80 -6.98
N THR A 504 17.52 -4.47 -7.79
CA THR A 504 17.86 -4.76 -9.18
C THR A 504 17.99 -3.47 -9.99
N HIS A 505 17.13 -2.47 -9.78
CA HIS A 505 17.28 -1.18 -10.48
C HIS A 505 18.62 -0.51 -10.19
N TYR A 506 19.09 -0.56 -8.93
CA TYR A 506 20.44 -0.06 -8.59
C TYR A 506 21.54 -0.82 -9.33
N LEU A 507 21.45 -2.15 -9.38
CA LEU A 507 22.43 -2.97 -10.07
C LEU A 507 22.36 -2.78 -11.59
N ASP A 508 21.16 -2.72 -12.16
CA ASP A 508 20.94 -2.52 -13.58
C ASP A 508 21.45 -1.16 -14.04
N GLY A 509 21.09 -0.07 -13.34
CA GLY A 509 21.57 1.29 -13.63
C GLY A 509 23.10 1.37 -13.57
N ARG A 510 23.71 0.65 -12.63
CA ARG A 510 25.16 0.68 -12.41
C ARG A 510 25.95 -0.20 -13.39
N PHE A 511 25.43 -1.35 -13.77
CA PHE A 511 26.23 -2.39 -14.47
C PHE A 511 25.75 -2.67 -15.90
N THR A 512 24.54 -2.27 -16.28
CA THR A 512 23.99 -2.58 -17.61
C THR A 512 23.45 -1.38 -18.37
N MET A 513 23.05 -0.30 -17.69
CA MET A 513 22.39 0.87 -18.29
C MET A 513 23.24 2.13 -18.14
N HIS A 514 23.89 2.59 -19.21
CA HIS A 514 24.77 3.76 -19.18
C HIS A 514 24.00 5.06 -18.94
N GLY A 515 24.55 5.92 -18.09
CA GLY A 515 23.99 7.24 -17.78
C GLY A 515 22.93 7.18 -16.68
N ASP A 516 22.08 8.18 -16.63
CA ASP A 516 20.97 8.22 -15.68
C ASP A 516 19.68 7.67 -16.29
N PHE A 517 18.66 7.55 -15.48
CA PHE A 517 17.35 7.06 -15.88
C PHE A 517 16.76 7.87 -17.06
N ALA A 518 16.94 9.18 -17.11
CA ALA A 518 16.47 10.01 -18.22
C ALA A 518 17.16 9.67 -19.55
N ALA A 519 18.45 9.35 -19.51
CA ALA A 519 19.17 8.86 -20.68
C ALA A 519 18.63 7.49 -21.15
N ASN A 520 18.33 6.62 -20.20
CA ASN A 520 17.80 5.28 -20.44
C ASN A 520 16.43 5.31 -21.12
N MET A 521 15.64 6.36 -20.86
CA MET A 521 14.27 6.54 -21.38
C MET A 521 14.20 7.24 -22.75
N THR A 522 15.34 7.56 -23.37
CA THR A 522 15.37 8.21 -24.71
C THR A 522 14.82 7.30 -25.83
N THR A 523 14.76 6.00 -25.58
CA THR A 523 14.08 5.01 -26.40
C THR A 523 13.22 4.11 -25.49
N PRO A 524 12.22 3.38 -26.00
CA PRO A 524 11.44 2.44 -25.18
C PRO A 524 12.32 1.33 -24.60
N THR A 525 12.66 1.45 -23.33
CA THR A 525 13.50 0.50 -22.56
C THR A 525 12.76 -0.13 -21.39
N ILE A 526 11.56 0.31 -21.07
CA ILE A 526 10.83 -0.12 -19.87
C ILE A 526 10.52 -1.63 -19.89
N TRP A 527 10.33 -2.23 -21.04
CA TRP A 527 10.20 -3.68 -21.13
C TRP A 527 11.40 -4.42 -20.50
N TRP A 528 12.59 -3.81 -20.58
CA TRP A 528 13.81 -4.32 -19.94
C TRP A 528 13.90 -3.87 -18.49
N VAL A 529 13.87 -2.58 -18.21
CA VAL A 529 14.09 -2.01 -16.87
C VAL A 529 13.19 -2.69 -15.84
N GLU A 530 11.88 -2.67 -16.05
CA GLU A 530 10.94 -3.29 -15.13
C GLU A 530 10.88 -4.82 -15.29
N GLY A 531 10.93 -5.30 -16.53
CA GLY A 531 10.91 -6.73 -16.77
C GLY A 531 12.13 -7.46 -16.24
N PHE A 532 13.30 -6.82 -16.20
CA PHE A 532 14.51 -7.39 -15.63
C PHE A 532 14.51 -7.35 -14.11
N ALA A 533 14.01 -6.26 -13.52
CA ALA A 533 13.82 -6.18 -12.08
C ALA A 533 12.87 -7.28 -11.57
N GLU A 534 11.74 -7.49 -12.26
CA GLU A 534 10.83 -8.60 -11.98
C GLU A 534 11.52 -9.97 -12.19
N TYR A 535 12.24 -10.16 -13.30
CA TYR A 535 12.90 -11.42 -13.59
C TYR A 535 13.94 -11.78 -12.52
N ILE A 536 14.81 -10.83 -12.16
CA ILE A 536 15.82 -11.06 -11.12
C ILE A 536 15.15 -11.32 -9.79
N SER A 537 14.19 -10.49 -9.39
CA SER A 537 13.51 -10.61 -8.09
C SER A 537 12.85 -11.97 -7.90
N TYR A 538 12.03 -12.40 -8.85
CA TYR A 538 11.35 -13.70 -8.76
C TYR A 538 12.30 -14.88 -8.91
N HIS A 539 13.21 -14.79 -9.86
CA HIS A 539 14.08 -15.92 -10.17
C HIS A 539 15.17 -16.15 -9.12
N TYR A 540 15.68 -15.07 -8.53
CA TYR A 540 16.61 -15.14 -7.40
C TYR A 540 15.98 -15.78 -6.15
N ARG A 541 14.73 -15.43 -5.86
CA ARG A 541 13.98 -15.96 -4.71
C ARG A 541 13.36 -17.34 -4.99
N GLU A 542 13.52 -17.86 -6.19
CA GLU A 542 12.91 -19.11 -6.65
C GLU A 542 11.36 -19.14 -6.53
N GLU A 543 10.73 -17.99 -6.66
CA GLU A 543 9.28 -17.85 -6.56
C GLU A 543 8.59 -17.85 -7.93
N PRO A 544 7.44 -18.52 -8.08
CA PRO A 544 6.69 -18.49 -9.32
C PRO A 544 5.93 -17.16 -9.46
N TYR A 545 6.13 -16.43 -10.56
CA TYR A 545 5.34 -15.26 -10.89
C TYR A 545 3.97 -15.65 -11.47
N THR A 546 3.05 -16.09 -10.61
CA THR A 546 1.74 -16.64 -11.00
C THR A 546 0.91 -15.66 -11.83
N ALA A 547 0.97 -14.36 -11.52
CA ALA A 547 0.26 -13.34 -12.27
C ALA A 547 0.79 -13.21 -13.72
N ALA A 548 2.11 -13.29 -13.93
CA ALA A 548 2.70 -13.30 -15.27
C ALA A 548 2.34 -14.57 -16.03
N MET A 549 2.31 -15.74 -15.35
CA MET A 549 1.87 -17.00 -15.97
C MET A 549 0.40 -16.93 -16.42
N THR A 550 -0.44 -16.27 -15.66
CA THR A 550 -1.85 -16.00 -16.03
C THR A 550 -1.92 -15.14 -17.29
N GLU A 551 -1.10 -14.12 -17.42
CA GLU A 551 -1.02 -13.28 -18.61
C GLU A 551 -0.48 -14.07 -19.82
N ALA A 552 0.53 -14.92 -19.62
CA ALA A 552 1.03 -15.81 -20.67
C ALA A 552 -0.09 -16.64 -21.30
N GLY A 553 -1.02 -17.14 -20.49
CA GLY A 553 -2.19 -17.90 -20.97
C GLY A 553 -3.15 -17.09 -21.86
N LYS A 554 -3.17 -15.77 -21.74
CA LYS A 554 -3.99 -14.90 -22.58
C LYS A 554 -3.37 -14.67 -23.97
N GLY A 555 -2.05 -14.73 -24.09
CA GLY A 555 -1.34 -14.54 -25.36
C GLY A 555 -1.59 -13.17 -26.02
N THR A 556 -1.76 -12.12 -25.22
CA THR A 556 -2.25 -10.80 -25.68
C THR A 556 -1.27 -10.09 -26.59
N TYR A 557 0.03 -10.15 -26.31
CA TYR A 557 1.05 -9.41 -27.05
C TYR A 557 2.03 -10.30 -27.78
N ALA A 558 2.41 -9.90 -29.01
CA ALA A 558 3.58 -10.42 -29.69
C ALA A 558 4.86 -9.90 -28.99
N LEU A 559 5.96 -10.65 -29.03
CA LEU A 559 7.23 -10.23 -28.45
C LEU A 559 7.71 -8.91 -29.05
N SER A 560 7.65 -8.80 -30.37
CA SER A 560 8.04 -7.58 -31.11
C SER A 560 7.28 -6.33 -30.65
N THR A 561 6.03 -6.47 -30.21
CA THR A 561 5.22 -5.36 -29.63
C THR A 561 5.76 -4.93 -28.28
N LEU A 562 6.23 -5.86 -27.46
CA LEU A 562 6.71 -5.60 -26.11
C LEU A 562 8.00 -4.77 -26.09
N PHE A 563 8.85 -4.88 -27.11
CA PHE A 563 10.04 -4.01 -27.23
C PHE A 563 9.73 -2.51 -27.35
N SER A 564 8.45 -2.15 -27.50
CA SER A 564 7.99 -0.75 -27.52
C SER A 564 7.25 -0.37 -26.25
N THR A 565 7.44 -1.10 -25.16
CA THR A 565 6.82 -0.78 -23.87
C THR A 565 7.54 0.38 -23.22
N ASP A 566 6.75 1.35 -22.76
CA ASP A 566 7.12 2.49 -21.94
C ASP A 566 6.07 2.69 -20.84
N TYR A 567 6.24 3.66 -19.95
CA TYR A 567 5.29 3.91 -18.85
C TYR A 567 3.94 4.48 -19.27
N SER A 568 3.71 4.76 -20.54
CA SER A 568 2.36 5.10 -21.03
C SER A 568 1.44 3.88 -21.12
N HIS A 569 2.00 2.68 -20.98
CA HIS A 569 1.25 1.43 -20.99
C HIS A 569 0.81 1.03 -19.57
N ASP A 570 -0.18 0.12 -19.49
CA ASP A 570 -0.68 -0.37 -18.22
C ASP A 570 0.36 -1.23 -17.46
N THR A 571 0.21 -1.33 -16.13
CA THR A 571 1.10 -2.09 -15.24
C THR A 571 1.24 -3.56 -15.65
N THR A 572 0.17 -4.16 -16.16
CA THR A 572 0.22 -5.57 -16.62
C THR A 572 1.21 -5.70 -17.75
N ARG A 573 1.20 -4.75 -18.70
CA ARG A 573 2.15 -4.77 -19.82
C ARG A 573 3.56 -4.44 -19.37
N VAL A 574 3.71 -3.45 -18.50
CA VAL A 574 5.02 -3.01 -17.99
C VAL A 574 5.71 -4.13 -17.22
N TYR A 575 5.08 -4.65 -16.17
CA TYR A 575 5.70 -5.59 -15.24
C TYR A 575 5.55 -7.06 -15.71
N ARG A 576 4.32 -7.57 -15.85
CA ARG A 576 4.06 -8.98 -16.11
C ARG A 576 4.51 -9.40 -17.50
N TRP A 577 4.18 -8.60 -18.52
CA TRP A 577 4.64 -8.85 -19.88
C TRP A 577 6.11 -8.49 -20.08
N GLY A 578 6.63 -7.49 -19.36
CA GLY A 578 8.06 -7.17 -19.28
C GLY A 578 8.85 -8.37 -18.75
N TYR A 579 8.44 -8.93 -17.60
CA TYR A 579 9.01 -10.16 -17.05
C TYR A 579 9.05 -11.31 -18.07
N LEU A 580 7.91 -11.60 -18.73
CA LEU A 580 7.84 -12.66 -19.71
C LEU A 580 8.79 -12.43 -20.89
N ALA A 581 8.85 -11.19 -21.40
CA ALA A 581 9.72 -10.84 -22.53
C ALA A 581 11.21 -10.96 -22.16
N VAL A 582 11.60 -10.45 -21.01
CA VAL A 582 12.98 -10.54 -20.50
C VAL A 582 13.36 -12.00 -20.27
N ARG A 583 12.52 -12.76 -19.59
CA ARG A 583 12.75 -14.19 -19.34
C ARG A 583 12.95 -14.95 -20.63
N TYR A 584 12.04 -14.79 -21.59
CA TYR A 584 12.15 -15.47 -22.89
C TYR A 584 13.44 -15.09 -23.62
N MET A 585 13.78 -13.82 -23.68
CA MET A 585 14.97 -13.34 -24.38
C MET A 585 16.26 -13.82 -23.71
N LEU A 586 16.35 -13.78 -22.38
CA LEU A 586 17.53 -14.23 -21.65
C LEU A 586 17.72 -15.75 -21.74
N GLU A 587 16.63 -16.53 -21.63
CA GLU A 587 16.71 -18.00 -21.60
C GLU A 587 16.79 -18.63 -23.00
N LYS A 588 16.11 -18.08 -24.01
CA LYS A 588 16.04 -18.65 -25.36
C LYS A 588 16.97 -17.97 -26.36
N HIS A 589 17.24 -16.68 -26.19
CA HIS A 589 18.01 -15.87 -27.12
C HIS A 589 19.16 -15.08 -26.46
N PRO A 590 19.99 -15.72 -25.59
CA PRO A 590 21.01 -15.00 -24.83
C PRO A 590 22.03 -14.27 -25.71
N ALA A 591 22.35 -14.81 -26.89
CA ALA A 591 23.28 -14.17 -27.81
C ALA A 591 22.78 -12.84 -28.43
N ASP A 592 21.46 -12.69 -28.56
CA ASP A 592 20.86 -11.41 -28.98
C ASP A 592 20.80 -10.42 -27.79
N MET A 593 20.52 -10.92 -26.56
CA MET A 593 20.56 -10.09 -25.37
C MET A 593 21.98 -9.59 -25.05
N ASP A 594 23.00 -10.44 -25.23
CA ASP A 594 24.41 -10.01 -25.05
C ASP A 594 24.73 -8.78 -25.96
N LYS A 595 24.17 -8.71 -27.18
CA LYS A 595 24.33 -7.54 -28.06
C LYS A 595 23.53 -6.32 -27.61
N VAL A 596 22.28 -6.51 -27.18
CA VAL A 596 21.44 -5.44 -26.66
C VAL A 596 22.10 -4.82 -25.43
N LEU A 597 22.56 -5.66 -24.49
CA LEU A 597 23.24 -5.22 -23.27
C LEU A 597 24.58 -4.52 -23.58
N ALA A 598 25.32 -4.96 -24.61
CA ALA A 598 26.53 -4.26 -25.05
C ALA A 598 26.21 -2.82 -25.49
N HIS A 599 25.13 -2.60 -26.25
CA HIS A 599 24.67 -1.27 -26.63
C HIS A 599 24.18 -0.46 -25.43
N TYR A 600 23.42 -1.07 -24.51
CA TYR A 600 22.95 -0.39 -23.31
C TYR A 600 24.13 0.11 -22.44
N ARG A 601 25.14 -0.74 -22.23
CA ARG A 601 26.35 -0.38 -21.47
C ARG A 601 27.17 0.74 -22.13
N ALA A 602 27.08 0.88 -23.44
CA ALA A 602 27.75 1.94 -24.21
C ALA A 602 26.90 3.21 -24.34
N GLY A 603 25.64 3.22 -23.86
CA GLY A 603 24.72 4.35 -24.08
C GLY A 603 24.23 4.48 -25.52
N GLU A 604 24.34 3.42 -26.31
CA GLU A 604 23.97 3.40 -27.71
C GLU A 604 22.47 3.05 -27.90
N TRP A 605 21.59 3.82 -27.29
CA TRP A 605 20.15 3.56 -27.19
C TRP A 605 19.48 3.35 -28.52
N SER A 606 19.79 4.18 -29.51
CA SER A 606 19.24 4.07 -30.85
C SER A 606 19.72 2.79 -31.58
N ALA A 607 20.97 2.36 -31.34
CA ALA A 607 21.51 1.12 -31.92
C ALA A 607 20.81 -0.10 -31.28
N ALA A 608 20.67 -0.13 -29.97
CA ALA A 608 19.90 -1.17 -29.26
C ALA A 608 18.46 -1.25 -29.77
N ARG A 609 17.80 -0.09 -29.89
CA ARG A 609 16.44 0.00 -30.44
C ARG A 609 16.35 -0.57 -31.85
N THR A 610 17.27 -0.19 -32.74
CA THR A 610 17.33 -0.68 -34.11
C THR A 610 17.57 -2.19 -34.14
N TYR A 611 18.45 -2.70 -33.27
CA TYR A 611 18.70 -4.13 -33.18
C TYR A 611 17.43 -4.90 -32.79
N LEU A 612 16.73 -4.45 -31.75
CA LEU A 612 15.49 -5.06 -31.28
C LEU A 612 14.37 -5.02 -32.33
N THR A 613 14.20 -3.88 -33.02
CA THR A 613 13.05 -3.70 -33.93
C THR A 613 13.31 -4.17 -35.36
N SER A 614 14.57 -4.16 -35.84
CA SER A 614 14.90 -4.49 -37.23
C SER A 614 15.64 -5.81 -37.37
N THR A 615 16.58 -6.12 -36.44
CA THR A 615 17.36 -7.38 -36.51
C THR A 615 16.61 -8.53 -35.86
N VAL A 616 16.09 -8.33 -34.64
CA VAL A 616 15.18 -9.29 -33.99
C VAL A 616 13.80 -9.22 -34.66
N GLY A 617 13.19 -8.02 -34.68
CA GLY A 617 11.90 -7.78 -35.33
C GLY A 617 10.84 -8.78 -34.88
N THR A 618 10.15 -9.34 -35.84
CA THR A 618 9.10 -10.36 -35.61
C THR A 618 9.63 -11.81 -35.67
N ARG A 619 10.95 -12.00 -35.75
CA ARG A 619 11.58 -13.30 -35.98
C ARG A 619 11.15 -14.36 -34.94
N TYR A 620 10.91 -13.95 -33.73
CA TYR A 620 10.60 -14.83 -32.60
C TYR A 620 9.10 -14.87 -32.22
N ASP A 621 8.25 -14.07 -32.86
CA ASP A 621 6.83 -13.95 -32.45
C ASP A 621 6.07 -15.30 -32.54
N SER A 622 6.41 -16.18 -33.49
CA SER A 622 5.78 -17.50 -33.61
C SER A 622 6.23 -18.46 -32.49
N ASP A 623 7.54 -18.49 -32.20
CA ASP A 623 8.09 -19.32 -31.12
C ASP A 623 7.66 -18.80 -29.75
N TRP A 624 7.68 -17.49 -29.57
CA TRP A 624 7.16 -16.78 -28.38
C TRP A 624 5.74 -17.25 -28.03
N LYS A 625 4.84 -17.31 -29.02
CA LYS A 625 3.46 -17.77 -28.79
C LYS A 625 3.40 -19.20 -28.27
N THR A 626 4.25 -20.08 -28.77
CA THR A 626 4.35 -21.47 -28.33
C THR A 626 4.92 -21.54 -26.90
N TRP A 627 5.95 -20.75 -26.62
CA TRP A 627 6.56 -20.67 -25.31
C TRP A 627 5.58 -20.10 -24.24
N LEU A 628 4.77 -19.08 -24.58
CA LEU A 628 3.74 -18.55 -23.69
C LEU A 628 2.72 -19.63 -23.28
N ALA A 629 2.33 -20.48 -24.22
CA ALA A 629 1.37 -21.56 -23.94
C ALA A 629 1.98 -22.60 -22.98
N ALA A 630 3.28 -22.90 -23.12
CA ALA A 630 4.00 -23.77 -22.21
C ALA A 630 4.14 -23.12 -20.81
N CYS A 631 4.48 -21.83 -20.74
CA CYS A 631 4.55 -21.08 -19.48
C CYS A 631 3.22 -21.08 -18.72
N ALA A 632 2.12 -20.88 -19.43
CA ALA A 632 0.78 -20.93 -18.83
C ALA A 632 0.44 -22.32 -18.26
N ALA A 633 1.03 -23.38 -18.82
CA ALA A 633 0.91 -24.75 -18.32
C ALA A 633 1.90 -25.08 -17.17
N GLY A 634 2.74 -24.10 -16.75
CA GLY A 634 3.76 -24.28 -15.73
C GLY A 634 5.12 -24.76 -16.27
N ASP A 635 5.28 -24.89 -17.58
CA ASP A 635 6.52 -25.28 -18.25
C ASP A 635 7.00 -24.19 -19.20
N CYS A 636 7.69 -23.18 -18.63
CA CYS A 636 8.32 -22.14 -19.44
C CYS A 636 9.53 -22.64 -20.24
N GLY A 637 9.87 -23.94 -20.14
CA GLY A 637 10.93 -24.60 -20.90
C GLY A 637 12.28 -23.92 -20.69
N GLY A 638 12.84 -24.01 -19.50
CA GLY A 638 14.18 -23.51 -19.20
C GLY A 638 15.24 -24.24 -20.02
N GLY A 639 15.99 -23.51 -20.84
CA GLY A 639 17.28 -23.90 -21.38
C GLY A 639 18.39 -23.72 -20.39
N GLY A 640 18.28 -24.33 -19.28
CA GLY A 640 19.30 -24.46 -18.24
C GLY A 640 18.75 -25.52 -17.33
N GLN A 641 19.44 -26.53 -17.04
CA GLN A 641 19.07 -27.76 -16.30
C GLN A 641 17.59 -27.79 -15.84
N PRO A 642 16.83 -28.85 -15.95
CA PRO A 642 15.50 -28.89 -15.36
C PRO A 642 15.66 -28.34 -13.94
N GLY A 643 15.18 -27.14 -13.71
CA GLY A 643 15.27 -26.51 -12.41
C GLY A 643 14.56 -27.45 -11.44
N ASN A 644 15.28 -27.94 -10.47
CA ASN A 644 14.74 -28.71 -9.39
C ASN A 644 13.53 -27.96 -8.84
N ARG A 645 12.37 -28.54 -8.88
CA ARG A 645 11.21 -28.00 -8.19
C ARG A 645 11.40 -28.19 -6.70
N ALA A 646 11.28 -27.12 -5.95
CA ALA A 646 11.26 -27.27 -4.51
C ALA A 646 10.15 -28.25 -4.09
N PRO A 647 10.41 -29.15 -3.16
CA PRO A 647 9.41 -30.08 -2.66
C PRO A 647 8.24 -29.33 -1.99
N THR A 648 7.12 -29.98 -1.89
CA THR A 648 6.01 -29.47 -1.06
C THR A 648 6.13 -30.06 0.33
N ALA A 649 6.43 -29.22 1.35
CA ALA A 649 6.50 -29.65 2.73
C ALA A 649 5.08 -29.74 3.33
N GLU A 650 4.70 -30.90 3.83
CA GLU A 650 3.42 -31.13 4.49
C GLU A 650 3.57 -32.16 5.60
N PHE A 651 2.87 -32.01 6.71
CA PHE A 651 2.77 -33.03 7.74
C PHE A 651 1.45 -33.00 8.52
N THR A 652 1.14 -34.15 9.15
CA THR A 652 0.06 -34.25 10.10
C THR A 652 0.60 -34.48 11.50
N ALA A 653 -0.11 -33.99 12.52
CA ALA A 653 0.25 -34.15 13.92
C ALA A 653 -0.93 -34.78 14.68
N ALA A 654 -0.63 -35.86 15.43
CA ALA A 654 -1.55 -36.47 16.36
C ALA A 654 -1.04 -36.28 17.78
N VAL A 655 -1.80 -35.59 18.61
CA VAL A 655 -1.44 -35.28 20.00
C VAL A 655 -2.08 -36.29 20.95
N LYS A 656 -1.27 -36.84 21.85
CA LYS A 656 -1.74 -37.65 22.99
C LYS A 656 -0.95 -37.25 24.24
N ASP A 657 -1.61 -36.62 25.17
CA ASP A 657 -0.99 -36.08 26.39
C ASP A 657 0.16 -35.12 26.06
N LEU A 658 1.33 -35.34 26.58
CA LEU A 658 2.55 -34.56 26.27
C LEU A 658 3.27 -35.03 25.00
N THR A 659 2.74 -36.05 24.31
CA THR A 659 3.41 -36.64 23.14
C THR A 659 2.69 -36.25 21.84
N VAL A 660 3.44 -35.79 20.89
CA VAL A 660 3.01 -35.52 19.52
C VAL A 660 3.64 -36.53 18.58
N THR A 661 2.85 -37.25 17.83
CA THR A 661 3.30 -38.10 16.72
C THR A 661 3.14 -37.30 15.40
N LEU A 662 4.23 -37.09 14.72
CA LEU A 662 4.27 -36.36 13.45
C LEU A 662 4.37 -37.36 12.31
N THR A 663 3.62 -37.13 11.25
CA THR A 663 3.67 -37.95 10.04
C THR A 663 3.96 -37.06 8.85
N ASP A 664 5.10 -37.25 8.21
CA ASP A 664 5.47 -36.53 6.99
C ASP A 664 4.52 -36.90 5.82
N ARG A 665 4.07 -35.87 5.10
CA ARG A 665 3.24 -35.95 3.89
C ARG A 665 3.88 -35.20 2.72
N SER A 666 5.12 -34.79 2.90
CA SER A 666 5.84 -34.02 1.90
C SER A 666 5.99 -34.80 0.59
N THR A 667 5.87 -34.10 -0.50
CA THR A 667 5.98 -34.64 -1.86
C THR A 667 6.94 -33.79 -2.69
N ASP A 668 7.53 -34.40 -3.67
CA ASP A 668 8.30 -33.73 -4.70
C ASP A 668 7.75 -34.12 -6.08
N ALA A 669 7.52 -33.11 -6.92
CA ALA A 669 6.87 -33.28 -8.21
C ALA A 669 7.83 -33.77 -9.31
N ASP A 670 9.15 -33.59 -9.14
CA ASP A 670 10.16 -33.91 -10.14
C ASP A 670 11.40 -34.64 -9.58
N GLY A 671 11.32 -35.07 -8.29
CA GLY A 671 12.37 -35.79 -7.59
C GLY A 671 11.87 -36.57 -6.37
N THR A 672 12.72 -36.69 -5.37
CA THR A 672 12.41 -37.36 -4.11
C THR A 672 12.89 -36.55 -2.92
N ILE A 673 12.22 -36.68 -1.76
CA ILE A 673 12.66 -36.02 -0.52
C ILE A 673 13.91 -36.72 0.01
N ALA A 674 15.06 -36.07 -0.11
CA ALA A 674 16.37 -36.59 0.33
C ALA A 674 16.56 -36.46 1.83
N SER A 675 16.12 -35.36 2.45
CA SER A 675 16.30 -35.17 3.90
C SER A 675 15.13 -34.40 4.54
N ARG A 676 15.05 -34.50 5.87
CA ARG A 676 14.07 -33.83 6.71
C ARG A 676 14.76 -33.22 7.91
N SER A 677 14.31 -32.05 8.33
CA SER A 677 14.73 -31.39 9.57
C SER A 677 13.49 -30.89 10.29
N TRP A 678 13.25 -31.44 11.47
CA TRP A 678 12.19 -31.06 12.37
C TRP A 678 12.72 -30.16 13.46
N ASP A 679 12.08 -29.04 13.69
CA ASP A 679 12.22 -28.24 14.89
C ASP A 679 10.91 -28.33 15.67
N PHE A 680 11.00 -28.73 16.93
CA PHE A 680 9.80 -28.98 17.74
C PHE A 680 9.33 -27.74 18.53
N GLY A 681 9.98 -26.59 18.35
CA GLY A 681 9.62 -25.35 19.05
C GLY A 681 10.01 -25.29 20.52
N ASP A 682 10.78 -26.28 21.00
CA ASP A 682 11.37 -26.34 22.35
C ASP A 682 12.90 -26.40 22.33
N SER A 683 13.51 -25.91 21.25
CA SER A 683 14.97 -25.97 20.98
C SER A 683 15.50 -27.38 20.73
N THR A 684 14.66 -28.37 20.51
CA THR A 684 15.07 -29.73 20.12
C THR A 684 14.66 -30.01 18.67
N THR A 685 15.46 -30.85 18.01
CA THR A 685 15.29 -31.16 16.58
C THR A 685 15.29 -32.64 16.30
N SER A 686 14.90 -33.06 15.08
CA SER A 686 14.99 -34.46 14.61
C SER A 686 15.16 -34.51 13.10
N THR A 687 15.81 -35.53 12.59
CA THR A 687 15.93 -35.82 11.14
C THR A 687 15.17 -37.08 10.71
N GLN A 688 14.40 -37.67 11.60
CA GLN A 688 13.59 -38.86 11.31
C GLN A 688 12.46 -38.50 10.33
N THR A 689 12.03 -39.44 9.50
CA THR A 689 10.97 -39.23 8.52
C THR A 689 9.64 -38.83 9.19
N SER A 690 9.28 -39.51 10.29
CA SER A 690 8.03 -39.24 11.02
C SER A 690 8.30 -39.44 12.51
N PRO A 691 8.81 -38.39 13.20
CA PRO A 691 9.22 -38.51 14.60
C PRO A 691 8.02 -38.47 15.56
N ALA A 692 8.23 -39.02 16.75
CA ALA A 692 7.39 -38.73 17.90
C ALA A 692 8.18 -37.88 18.91
N LYS A 693 7.55 -36.84 19.42
CA LYS A 693 8.13 -35.91 20.40
C LYS A 693 7.29 -35.89 21.67
N THR A 694 7.92 -36.12 22.81
CA THR A 694 7.35 -35.91 24.13
C THR A 694 7.90 -34.62 24.72
N TYR A 695 7.03 -33.67 25.01
CA TYR A 695 7.40 -32.41 25.65
C TYR A 695 7.48 -32.56 27.17
N SER A 696 8.26 -31.70 27.79
CA SER A 696 8.46 -31.73 29.25
C SER A 696 7.35 -31.03 30.03
N ALA A 697 6.58 -30.18 29.34
CA ALA A 697 5.46 -29.42 29.92
C ALA A 697 4.30 -29.33 28.91
N ALA A 698 3.09 -29.12 29.45
CA ALA A 698 1.93 -28.75 28.64
C ALA A 698 2.08 -27.33 28.08
N GLY A 699 1.62 -27.07 26.88
CA GLY A 699 1.71 -25.78 26.21
C GLY A 699 1.49 -25.87 24.70
N ASP A 700 1.60 -24.75 24.05
CA ASP A 700 1.58 -24.62 22.61
C ASP A 700 3.02 -24.61 22.09
N TYR A 701 3.29 -25.47 21.13
CA TYR A 701 4.59 -25.58 20.50
C TYR A 701 4.43 -25.46 18.98
N THR A 702 5.21 -24.58 18.35
CA THR A 702 5.24 -24.47 16.89
C THR A 702 6.24 -25.46 16.32
N VAL A 703 5.72 -26.55 15.77
CA VAL A 703 6.54 -27.55 15.08
C VAL A 703 6.78 -27.09 13.65
N ARG A 704 8.04 -27.08 13.23
CA ARG A 704 8.47 -26.74 11.87
C ARG A 704 9.11 -27.97 11.22
N LEU A 705 8.73 -28.25 9.98
CA LEU A 705 9.37 -29.23 9.10
C LEU A 705 10.01 -28.53 7.92
N THR A 706 11.31 -28.71 7.75
CA THR A 706 12.04 -28.38 6.52
C THR A 706 12.40 -29.68 5.81
N VAL A 707 12.06 -29.77 4.53
CA VAL A 707 12.44 -30.92 3.66
C VAL A 707 13.36 -30.43 2.57
N THR A 708 14.34 -31.26 2.21
CA THR A 708 15.26 -31.02 1.10
C THR A 708 15.09 -32.17 0.10
N ASP A 709 14.97 -31.88 -1.18
CA ASP A 709 14.89 -32.89 -2.22
C ASP A 709 16.27 -33.47 -2.60
N ASP A 710 16.29 -34.37 -3.55
CA ASP A 710 17.50 -35.05 -4.03
C ASP A 710 18.43 -34.19 -4.88
N LYS A 711 17.98 -32.95 -5.21
CA LYS A 711 18.74 -31.97 -6.00
C LYS A 711 19.10 -30.72 -5.20
N GLY A 712 18.72 -30.67 -3.89
CA GLY A 712 19.14 -29.65 -2.92
C GLY A 712 18.18 -28.48 -2.69
N ALA A 713 17.00 -28.43 -3.37
CA ALA A 713 16.01 -27.40 -3.04
C ALA A 713 15.24 -27.75 -1.76
N THR A 714 14.79 -26.73 -1.05
CA THR A 714 14.16 -26.90 0.26
C THR A 714 12.77 -26.29 0.30
N ALA A 715 11.90 -26.88 1.11
CA ALA A 715 10.61 -26.27 1.48
C ALA A 715 10.37 -26.43 2.97
N THR A 716 9.64 -25.49 3.55
CA THR A 716 9.35 -25.48 4.98
C THR A 716 7.86 -25.25 5.23
N THR A 717 7.33 -25.97 6.22
CA THR A 717 5.96 -25.77 6.74
C THR A 717 5.96 -25.79 8.26
N SER A 718 5.03 -25.09 8.88
CA SER A 718 4.92 -25.07 10.34
C SER A 718 3.48 -25.25 10.81
N ARG A 719 3.33 -25.83 12.00
CA ARG A 719 2.03 -26.04 12.64
C ARG A 719 2.15 -25.93 14.15
N THR A 720 1.29 -25.16 14.77
CA THR A 720 1.19 -25.13 16.23
C THR A 720 0.44 -26.37 16.71
N VAL A 721 1.02 -27.06 17.68
CA VAL A 721 0.46 -28.23 18.37
C VAL A 721 0.27 -27.89 19.85
N THR A 722 -0.91 -28.07 20.37
CA THR A 722 -1.21 -27.91 21.80
C THR A 722 -1.07 -29.25 22.47
N VAL A 723 -0.04 -29.42 23.31
CA VAL A 723 0.09 -30.61 24.16
C VAL A 723 -0.46 -30.32 25.55
N THR A 724 -1.32 -31.19 26.02
CA THR A 724 -1.90 -31.12 27.35
C THR A 724 -1.20 -32.17 28.21
N GLY A 725 -0.70 -31.77 29.38
CA GLY A 725 -0.15 -32.72 30.31
C GLY A 725 -1.24 -33.76 30.63
N GLY A 726 -1.00 -35.02 30.34
CA GLY A 726 -1.81 -36.08 30.87
C GLY A 726 -1.79 -35.95 32.40
N SER A 727 -2.90 -35.48 32.99
CA SER A 727 -2.98 -35.30 34.42
C SER A 727 -2.78 -36.66 35.07
N THR A 728 -1.65 -36.84 35.71
CA THR A 728 -1.41 -37.98 36.62
C THR A 728 -2.29 -37.86 37.87
N VAL A 729 -3.09 -36.82 37.97
CA VAL A 729 -4.02 -36.51 39.03
C VAL A 729 -5.24 -37.41 38.86
N GLY A 730 -5.42 -38.35 39.78
CA GLY A 730 -6.56 -39.30 39.80
C GLY A 730 -7.91 -38.60 40.02
N GLU A 731 -9.01 -39.28 39.68
CA GLU A 731 -10.36 -38.81 40.03
C GLU A 731 -10.51 -38.64 41.55
N CYS A 732 -11.21 -37.60 41.96
CA CYS A 732 -11.52 -37.37 43.37
C CYS A 732 -12.42 -38.50 43.89
N THR A 733 -12.04 -39.09 45.06
CA THR A 733 -12.69 -40.28 45.59
C THR A 733 -13.94 -40.03 46.45
N ALA A 734 -14.28 -38.78 46.76
CA ALA A 734 -15.47 -38.41 47.49
C ALA A 734 -16.76 -38.81 46.76
N SER A 735 -17.72 -39.38 47.49
CA SER A 735 -19.01 -39.81 46.95
C SER A 735 -19.90 -38.62 46.47
N ASP A 736 -19.78 -37.47 47.10
CA ASP A 736 -20.36 -36.25 46.56
C ASP A 736 -19.50 -35.77 45.39
N THR A 737 -20.06 -35.79 44.20
CA THR A 737 -19.36 -35.41 42.94
C THR A 737 -18.98 -33.95 42.88
N ARG A 738 -19.49 -33.10 43.76
CA ARG A 738 -19.10 -31.70 43.89
C ARG A 738 -17.84 -31.49 44.71
N VAL A 739 -17.43 -32.49 45.49
CA VAL A 739 -16.22 -32.41 46.34
C VAL A 739 -14.99 -32.59 45.50
N LEU A 740 -14.08 -31.62 45.57
CA LEU A 740 -12.71 -31.70 45.11
C LEU A 740 -11.79 -31.95 46.31
N GLY A 741 -10.70 -32.64 46.08
CA GLY A 741 -9.70 -32.95 47.11
C GLY A 741 -8.32 -32.46 46.76
N LYS A 742 -7.34 -32.92 47.55
CA LYS A 742 -5.95 -32.62 47.28
C LYS A 742 -5.47 -33.40 46.05
N ASN A 743 -4.93 -32.68 45.07
CA ASN A 743 -4.32 -33.24 43.86
C ASN A 743 -5.24 -34.29 43.18
N CYS A 744 -6.52 -33.89 42.94
CA CYS A 744 -7.48 -34.76 42.24
C CYS A 744 -8.31 -33.95 41.24
N ARG A 745 -9.02 -34.64 40.34
CA ARG A 745 -9.84 -34.04 39.29
C ARG A 745 -11.28 -34.54 39.28
N ARG A 746 -12.16 -33.74 38.70
CA ARG A 746 -13.49 -34.17 38.31
C ARG A 746 -13.67 -33.88 36.82
N GLY A 747 -13.86 -34.91 36.04
CA GLY A 747 -14.06 -34.86 34.60
C GLY A 747 -15.53 -34.89 34.18
N ASN A 748 -15.73 -34.80 32.88
CA ASN A 748 -17.04 -34.88 32.23
C ASN A 748 -18.11 -33.88 32.73
N LEU A 749 -17.65 -32.67 33.08
CA LEU A 749 -18.51 -31.60 33.59
C LEU A 749 -19.24 -30.90 32.43
N SER A 750 -20.49 -30.50 32.68
CA SER A 750 -21.31 -29.79 31.71
C SER A 750 -22.25 -28.79 32.36
N ALA A 751 -22.60 -27.71 31.68
CA ALA A 751 -23.66 -26.80 32.02
C ALA A 751 -24.23 -26.12 30.77
N THR A 752 -25.51 -25.78 30.81
CA THR A 752 -26.17 -24.98 29.76
C THR A 752 -25.85 -23.49 29.99
N THR A 753 -25.85 -22.70 28.91
CA THR A 753 -25.54 -21.26 28.95
C THR A 753 -26.23 -20.54 30.11
N GLY A 754 -25.46 -19.76 30.87
CA GLY A 754 -25.90 -19.01 32.05
C GLY A 754 -25.98 -19.82 33.35
N ASN A 755 -25.82 -21.15 33.31
CA ASN A 755 -25.83 -22.03 34.50
C ASN A 755 -24.40 -22.35 34.98
N TYR A 756 -24.30 -23.07 36.10
CA TYR A 756 -23.05 -23.39 36.78
C TYR A 756 -22.90 -24.88 37.05
N ALA A 757 -21.67 -25.37 36.96
CA ALA A 757 -21.22 -26.59 37.63
C ALA A 757 -20.51 -26.18 38.93
N TYR A 758 -21.09 -26.57 40.09
CA TYR A 758 -20.61 -26.17 41.42
C TYR A 758 -19.75 -27.24 42.07
N HIS A 759 -18.59 -26.80 42.59
CA HIS A 759 -17.65 -27.64 43.30
C HIS A 759 -17.16 -26.94 44.59
N TYR A 760 -16.68 -27.71 45.54
CA TYR A 760 -16.02 -27.20 46.74
C TYR A 760 -14.93 -28.13 47.25
N LEU A 761 -14.00 -27.62 48.03
CA LEU A 761 -12.95 -28.37 48.67
C LEU A 761 -12.68 -27.82 50.08
N TYR A 762 -12.12 -28.68 50.93
CA TYR A 762 -11.66 -28.27 52.26
C TYR A 762 -10.15 -28.11 52.24
N VAL A 763 -9.68 -26.89 52.36
CA VAL A 763 -8.26 -26.52 52.36
C VAL A 763 -7.70 -26.66 53.79
N PRO A 764 -6.62 -27.43 53.98
CA PRO A 764 -5.96 -27.53 55.27
C PRO A 764 -5.29 -26.23 55.70
N ALA A 765 -5.21 -25.98 57.02
CA ALA A 765 -4.46 -24.83 57.52
C ALA A 765 -2.99 -24.90 57.12
N GLY A 766 -2.44 -23.76 56.72
CA GLY A 766 -1.03 -23.64 56.30
C GLY A 766 -0.74 -24.00 54.83
N THR A 767 -1.76 -24.26 54.02
CA THR A 767 -1.62 -24.42 52.58
C THR A 767 -1.09 -23.14 51.97
N LYS A 768 0.01 -23.24 51.26
CA LYS A 768 0.69 -22.03 50.64
C LYS A 768 0.07 -21.65 49.33
N THR A 769 -0.36 -22.61 48.54
CA THR A 769 -0.89 -22.37 47.21
C THR A 769 -1.99 -23.38 46.89
N LEU A 770 -3.08 -22.88 46.33
CA LEU A 770 -4.13 -23.71 45.72
C LEU A 770 -4.19 -23.35 44.26
N LYS A 771 -3.87 -24.28 43.39
CA LYS A 771 -4.00 -24.14 41.93
C LYS A 771 -5.28 -24.89 41.51
N ILE A 772 -6.12 -24.19 40.74
CA ILE A 772 -7.36 -24.72 40.15
C ILE A 772 -7.26 -24.58 38.66
N THR A 773 -7.38 -25.64 37.92
CA THR A 773 -7.31 -25.65 36.46
C THR A 773 -8.58 -26.28 35.89
N VAL A 774 -9.16 -25.61 34.90
CA VAL A 774 -10.22 -26.13 34.04
C VAL A 774 -9.67 -26.36 32.65
N SER A 775 -9.97 -27.49 32.04
CA SER A 775 -9.48 -27.86 30.72
C SER A 775 -10.35 -28.90 30.03
N GLY A 776 -10.22 -29.04 28.73
CA GLY A 776 -10.89 -30.04 27.89
C GLY A 776 -12.35 -29.74 27.62
N GLY A 777 -13.01 -30.66 26.94
CA GLY A 777 -14.40 -30.55 26.53
C GLY A 777 -14.63 -29.53 25.40
N THR A 778 -15.88 -29.17 25.18
CA THR A 778 -16.35 -28.20 24.19
C THR A 778 -17.16 -27.10 24.87
N GLY A 779 -17.27 -25.91 24.22
CA GLY A 779 -18.06 -24.79 24.75
C GLY A 779 -17.18 -23.75 25.45
N ASP A 780 -17.77 -23.01 26.42
CA ASP A 780 -17.10 -21.89 27.10
C ASP A 780 -17.48 -21.91 28.61
N ALA A 781 -16.51 -22.32 29.46
CA ALA A 781 -16.64 -22.51 30.89
C ALA A 781 -15.72 -21.60 31.67
N ASP A 782 -16.19 -20.46 32.10
CA ASP A 782 -15.46 -19.53 32.98
C ASP A 782 -15.28 -20.08 34.40
N LEU A 783 -14.10 -19.86 34.97
CA LEU A 783 -13.74 -20.34 36.30
C LEU A 783 -13.90 -19.25 37.37
N TYR A 784 -14.67 -19.51 38.41
CA TYR A 784 -14.88 -18.64 39.56
C TYR A 784 -14.49 -19.33 40.88
N TYR A 785 -13.90 -18.57 41.79
CA TYR A 785 -13.52 -19.04 43.13
C TYR A 785 -14.03 -18.07 44.20
N SER A 786 -14.44 -18.62 45.33
CA SER A 786 -14.81 -17.88 46.53
C SER A 786 -14.43 -18.68 47.80
N ASN A 787 -14.01 -17.97 48.84
CA ASN A 787 -13.71 -18.57 50.17
C ASN A 787 -14.84 -18.41 51.20
N ALA A 788 -15.96 -17.81 50.77
CA ALA A 788 -17.07 -17.50 51.67
C ALA A 788 -18.37 -18.28 51.36
N ASN A 789 -18.69 -18.40 50.05
CA ASN A 789 -19.92 -19.03 49.59
C ASN A 789 -19.74 -19.51 48.11
N TRP A 790 -20.76 -20.18 47.56
CA TRP A 790 -20.76 -20.57 46.16
C TRP A 790 -20.36 -19.38 45.24
N ALA A 791 -19.28 -19.59 44.51
CA ALA A 791 -18.78 -18.58 43.57
C ALA A 791 -19.75 -18.36 42.40
N THR A 792 -20.09 -17.15 42.08
CA THR A 792 -20.93 -16.79 40.95
C THR A 792 -20.33 -15.60 40.18
N THR A 793 -20.88 -15.27 39.04
CA THR A 793 -20.51 -14.08 38.27
C THR A 793 -20.63 -12.77 39.09
N GLY A 794 -21.62 -12.70 40.00
CA GLY A 794 -21.84 -11.53 40.86
C GLY A 794 -21.19 -11.62 42.25
N ALA A 795 -20.70 -12.78 42.70
CA ALA A 795 -20.13 -13.01 44.03
C ALA A 795 -18.98 -14.01 43.96
N HIS A 796 -17.76 -13.54 43.88
CA HIS A 796 -16.53 -14.31 43.81
C HIS A 796 -15.35 -13.53 44.41
N THR A 797 -14.31 -14.26 44.82
CA THR A 797 -13.03 -13.66 45.26
C THR A 797 -12.02 -13.55 44.09
N ASN A 798 -11.94 -14.61 43.29
CA ASN A 798 -11.08 -14.66 42.09
C ASN A 798 -11.86 -15.26 40.92
N ARG A 799 -11.46 -14.90 39.69
CA ARG A 799 -11.99 -15.47 38.46
C ARG A 799 -10.94 -15.59 37.38
N ALA A 800 -11.11 -16.51 36.47
CA ALA A 800 -10.42 -16.62 35.20
C ALA A 800 -11.48 -16.86 34.13
N THR A 801 -11.62 -15.90 33.18
CA THR A 801 -12.67 -15.85 32.18
C THR A 801 -12.03 -15.61 30.79
N GLY A 802 -12.72 -16.04 29.74
CA GLY A 802 -12.25 -15.85 28.35
C GLY A 802 -12.81 -16.98 27.49
N ALA A 803 -12.56 -16.92 26.17
CA ALA A 803 -13.13 -17.93 25.26
C ALA A 803 -12.59 -19.33 25.53
N GLY A 804 -13.49 -20.33 25.62
CA GLY A 804 -13.19 -21.75 25.78
C GLY A 804 -13.07 -22.22 27.24
N ASN A 805 -12.59 -23.47 27.43
CA ASN A 805 -12.57 -24.13 28.74
C ASN A 805 -11.17 -24.21 29.36
N SER A 806 -10.20 -23.44 28.89
CA SER A 806 -8.81 -23.52 29.40
C SER A 806 -8.49 -22.36 30.33
N HIS A 807 -8.77 -22.55 31.64
CA HIS A 807 -8.59 -21.54 32.67
C HIS A 807 -7.79 -22.04 33.86
N THR A 808 -6.98 -21.19 34.46
CA THR A 808 -6.21 -21.51 35.65
C THR A 808 -6.28 -20.35 36.65
N LEU A 809 -6.56 -20.67 37.91
CA LEU A 809 -6.42 -19.78 39.06
C LEU A 809 -5.36 -20.32 40.01
N THR A 810 -4.50 -19.45 40.50
CA THR A 810 -3.54 -19.71 41.55
C THR A 810 -3.82 -18.80 42.73
N ILE A 811 -4.28 -19.39 43.85
CA ILE A 811 -4.64 -18.68 45.06
C ILE A 811 -3.48 -18.85 46.04
N SER A 812 -2.83 -17.76 46.42
CA SER A 812 -1.75 -17.75 47.42
C SER A 812 -2.33 -17.68 48.82
N ASN A 813 -1.85 -18.53 49.73
CA ASN A 813 -2.30 -18.67 51.08
C ASN A 813 -3.84 -18.76 51.21
N PRO A 814 -4.49 -19.79 50.55
CA PRO A 814 -5.93 -19.89 50.59
C PRO A 814 -6.41 -20.07 52.04
N PRO A 815 -7.56 -19.49 52.44
CA PRO A 815 -8.13 -19.69 53.78
C PRO A 815 -8.38 -21.17 54.05
N SER A 816 -8.11 -21.61 55.28
CA SER A 816 -8.43 -22.96 55.70
C SER A 816 -9.95 -23.15 55.85
N GLY A 817 -10.43 -24.35 55.56
CA GLY A 817 -11.85 -24.68 55.60
C GLY A 817 -12.46 -24.79 54.22
N ALA A 818 -13.76 -24.57 54.12
CA ALA A 818 -14.50 -24.71 52.86
C ALA A 818 -14.13 -23.60 51.86
N ASN A 819 -13.74 -23.95 50.62
CA ASN A 819 -13.49 -23.10 49.50
C ASN A 819 -14.34 -23.59 48.32
N TYR A 820 -14.94 -22.67 47.60
CA TYR A 820 -15.95 -22.89 46.61
C TYR A 820 -15.45 -22.53 45.21
N ILE A 821 -15.74 -23.43 44.26
CA ILE A 821 -15.30 -23.31 42.88
C ILE A 821 -16.51 -23.48 41.97
N SER A 822 -16.70 -22.63 41.01
CA SER A 822 -17.82 -22.77 40.07
C SER A 822 -17.32 -22.55 38.63
N LEU A 823 -17.84 -23.39 37.73
CA LEU A 823 -17.68 -23.25 36.31
C LEU A 823 -18.98 -22.63 35.77
N HIS A 824 -18.93 -21.39 35.35
CA HIS A 824 -20.04 -20.69 34.72
C HIS A 824 -20.02 -20.94 33.21
N ALA A 825 -21.14 -21.36 32.64
CA ALA A 825 -21.28 -21.50 31.20
C ALA A 825 -21.53 -20.15 30.54
N ALA A 826 -20.50 -19.46 30.11
CA ALA A 826 -20.62 -18.29 29.24
C ALA A 826 -21.28 -18.68 27.91
N ALA A 827 -20.92 -19.86 27.37
CA ALA A 827 -21.72 -20.64 26.42
C ALA A 827 -21.81 -22.07 26.92
N ALA A 828 -22.85 -22.82 26.52
CA ALA A 828 -23.03 -24.19 26.94
C ALA A 828 -21.75 -25.01 26.73
N PHE A 829 -21.29 -25.69 27.77
CA PHE A 829 -20.08 -26.52 27.71
C PHE A 829 -20.38 -27.99 28.09
N SER A 830 -19.51 -28.88 27.60
CA SER A 830 -19.61 -30.33 27.89
C SER A 830 -18.25 -31.00 27.85
N GLY A 831 -18.02 -31.97 28.77
CA GLY A 831 -16.79 -32.73 28.83
C GLY A 831 -15.62 -32.02 29.49
N ALA A 832 -15.83 -30.88 30.14
CA ALA A 832 -14.79 -30.14 30.83
C ALA A 832 -14.30 -30.89 32.07
N THR A 833 -13.05 -30.66 32.47
CA THR A 833 -12.43 -31.25 33.68
C THR A 833 -11.91 -30.12 34.57
N VAL A 834 -12.25 -30.16 35.85
CA VAL A 834 -11.66 -29.29 36.87
C VAL A 834 -10.63 -30.09 37.71
N THR A 835 -9.46 -29.53 37.92
CA THR A 835 -8.38 -30.14 38.69
C THR A 835 -7.98 -29.20 39.83
N THR A 836 -7.68 -29.75 41.02
CA THR A 836 -7.14 -29.02 42.16
C THR A 836 -5.81 -29.60 42.61
N GLU A 837 -4.83 -28.70 42.83
CA GLU A 837 -3.47 -29.04 43.28
C GLU A 837 -3.13 -28.12 44.45
N TYR A 838 -2.74 -28.76 45.62
CA TYR A 838 -2.30 -28.00 46.81
C TYR A 838 -1.54 -28.82 47.82
#